data_7bc305390849c8a2f59e480b79696dcc
#
_entry.id   7bc305390849c8a2f59e480b79696dcc
#
_cell.length_a   1.000
_cell.length_b   1.000
_cell.length_c   1.000
_cell.angle_alpha   90.00
_cell.angle_beta   90.00
_cell.angle_gamma   90.00
#
_symmetry.space_group_name_H-M   'P 1'
#
loop_
_entity.id
_entity.type
_entity.pdbx_description
1 polymer ?
#
loop_
_entity_poly.entity_id
_entity_poly.type
_entity_poly.pdbx_seq_one_letter_code
_entity_poly.pdbx_strand_id
1 'polypeptide(L)'
;MLFYKVTGIMEANETPEEDRRVRRENQRKIEMKSEEFNRNRSGNSFYFISEIDNTVVTAGVIADNKNKVESDLAEFFKYLGLTMKDVAVNEITFSGIENLLGAANCRDYIEDDDDIMERFGLDKITGRRGRGIAFGDNIIEDCTKEKIYESARKYLLNETFIPELDRIYSKKPTSKAYGHPVHYMIQTDDRDTRKDIYMLLLQALYENNRLSSRRYSFLDFRPGERFSEMAYDTLYKVSSGGAVVVRYLANDDSEENERALCDSETIESICEYAKRYRNQVLTVICLPRECSKAKSLFYENLGTLSMIELLEEFVDGERAKAFLSMLAKNAGVRTDKKLFNKLEDNKGYLAPDLHNLFDDWFNNKLKTSVYPQYKDIAVAKKEVIKAAPKGSAYDELQEMIGLSDAKQVIQKALNYYKMQKLYEEKGVKRDRPAMHMVFTGNPGTAKTTVARLFARIMKENGLLSKGQLIEVGRADLVGKYVGWTAPTVKSKFKAALGGVLFIDEAYSLVEDRDGLYGDEAINTIVQEMENHRDDVVVIFAGYPDKMEGFLQKNPGLRSRIAFHVPFADYSSEELCCIAKLIGKNKGLSFSEDAVVKLETIFDLARQQNDFGNGRYVRNILEQARMSQATRLMEADFDSITTEDVVTIKAEDIAEPKAKPQEKRRIGFVA
;
A
#
# COMPACT_ATOMS: atom_id res chain seq x y z
N MET A 1 29.10 -3.97 6.67
CA MET A 1 29.64 -5.26 6.17
C MET A 1 29.62 -5.24 4.65
N LEU A 2 30.65 -5.70 3.99
CA LEU A 2 30.85 -5.61 2.53
C LEU A 2 30.94 -7.01 1.95
N PHE A 3 30.32 -7.23 0.79
CA PHE A 3 30.30 -8.51 0.09
C PHE A 3 30.98 -8.36 -1.26
N TYR A 4 31.92 -9.25 -1.57
CA TYR A 4 32.65 -9.21 -2.83
C TYR A 4 32.62 -10.57 -3.52
N LYS A 5 32.44 -10.52 -4.85
CA LYS A 5 32.79 -11.60 -5.77
C LYS A 5 34.14 -11.31 -6.34
N VAL A 6 35.04 -12.25 -6.21
CA VAL A 6 36.41 -12.17 -6.74
C VAL A 6 36.53 -13.20 -7.86
N THR A 7 36.96 -12.76 -9.01
CA THR A 7 37.26 -13.64 -10.14
C THR A 7 38.69 -13.43 -10.59
N GLY A 8 39.40 -14.48 -10.90
CA GLY A 8 40.78 -14.39 -11.38
C GLY A 8 41.16 -15.62 -12.17
N ILE A 9 42.24 -15.50 -12.93
CA ILE A 9 42.77 -16.59 -13.74
C ILE A 9 43.98 -17.21 -13.00
N MET A 10 43.91 -18.49 -12.75
CA MET A 10 45.01 -19.25 -12.17
C MET A 10 46.09 -19.48 -13.21
N GLU A 11 47.36 -19.23 -12.90
CA GLU A 11 48.46 -19.61 -13.77
C GLU A 11 48.50 -21.15 -13.88
N ALA A 12 48.24 -21.67 -15.07
CA ALA A 12 48.32 -23.10 -15.33
C ALA A 12 49.78 -23.57 -15.18
N ASN A 13 50.07 -24.40 -14.17
CA ASN A 13 51.18 -25.31 -14.28
C ASN A 13 50.76 -26.33 -15.36
N GLU A 14 51.50 -26.39 -16.44
CA GLU A 14 51.29 -27.33 -17.54
C GLU A 14 51.22 -28.77 -17.01
N THR A 15 50.02 -29.32 -16.82
CA THR A 15 49.82 -30.74 -16.62
C THR A 15 48.70 -31.21 -17.54
N PRO A 16 49.00 -32.24 -18.39
CA PRO A 16 47.99 -32.78 -19.30
C PRO A 16 46.94 -33.56 -18.50
N GLU A 17 45.68 -33.50 -18.97
CA GLU A 17 44.55 -34.34 -18.56
C GLU A 17 44.63 -34.97 -17.15
N GLU A 18 44.48 -34.14 -16.10
CA GLU A 18 44.32 -34.66 -14.74
C GLU A 18 43.00 -35.46 -14.64
N ASP A 19 43.13 -36.69 -14.19
CA ASP A 19 42.02 -37.59 -13.86
C ASP A 19 41.03 -36.86 -12.91
N ARG A 20 39.73 -37.00 -13.16
CA ARG A 20 38.65 -36.39 -12.35
C ARG A 20 38.81 -36.63 -10.84
N ARG A 21 39.48 -37.70 -10.42
CA ARG A 21 39.78 -38.01 -9.02
C ARG A 21 40.81 -37.02 -8.44
N VAL A 22 41.86 -36.74 -9.17
CA VAL A 22 42.94 -35.84 -8.74
C VAL A 22 42.41 -34.41 -8.64
N ARG A 23 41.59 -33.96 -9.58
CA ARG A 23 40.91 -32.66 -9.50
C ARG A 23 40.06 -32.53 -8.24
N ARG A 24 39.25 -33.53 -7.89
CA ARG A 24 38.44 -33.54 -6.67
C ARG A 24 39.30 -33.50 -5.38
N GLU A 25 40.41 -34.22 -5.36
CA GLU A 25 41.29 -34.25 -4.21
C GLU A 25 42.05 -32.92 -4.00
N ASN A 26 42.48 -32.29 -5.10
CA ASN A 26 43.09 -30.95 -5.05
C ASN A 26 42.08 -29.89 -4.60
N GLN A 27 40.86 -29.95 -5.09
CA GLN A 27 39.79 -29.06 -4.67
C GLN A 27 39.49 -29.20 -3.17
N ARG A 28 39.40 -30.43 -2.64
CA ARG A 28 39.23 -30.68 -1.19
C ARG A 28 40.35 -30.07 -0.36
N LYS A 29 41.60 -30.17 -0.82
CA LYS A 29 42.77 -29.57 -0.14
C LYS A 29 42.67 -28.04 -0.08
N ILE A 30 42.17 -27.43 -1.17
CA ILE A 30 41.97 -25.96 -1.22
C ILE A 30 40.86 -25.54 -0.25
N GLU A 31 39.74 -26.27 -0.19
CA GLU A 31 38.63 -26.01 0.73
C GLU A 31 39.07 -26.14 2.19
N MET A 32 39.75 -27.20 2.57
CA MET A 32 40.30 -27.36 3.93
C MET A 32 41.26 -26.25 4.33
N LYS A 33 42.12 -25.82 3.42
CA LYS A 33 43.03 -24.68 3.69
C LYS A 33 42.27 -23.37 3.79
N SER A 34 41.17 -23.18 3.04
CA SER A 34 40.33 -21.99 3.15
C SER A 34 39.68 -21.87 4.52
N GLU A 35 39.19 -22.99 5.08
CA GLU A 35 38.67 -23.01 6.45
C GLU A 35 39.75 -22.73 7.48
N GLU A 36 40.92 -23.36 7.37
CA GLU A 36 42.06 -23.15 8.26
C GLU A 36 42.52 -21.68 8.24
N PHE A 37 42.56 -21.06 7.07
CA PHE A 37 42.86 -19.63 6.94
C PHE A 37 41.91 -18.76 7.73
N ASN A 38 40.60 -19.01 7.64
CA ASN A 38 39.58 -18.25 8.37
C ASN A 38 39.59 -18.51 9.87
N ARG A 39 39.94 -19.75 10.34
CA ARG A 39 40.04 -20.09 11.76
C ARG A 39 41.25 -19.42 12.44
N ASN A 40 42.33 -19.23 11.71
CA ASN A 40 43.58 -18.65 12.25
C ASN A 40 43.60 -17.11 12.27
N ARG A 41 42.53 -16.46 11.76
CA ARG A 41 42.43 -14.99 11.72
C ARG A 41 41.56 -14.43 12.84
N SER A 42 42.07 -13.43 13.53
CA SER A 42 41.32 -12.62 14.47
C SER A 42 40.66 -11.46 13.69
N GLY A 43 39.41 -11.62 13.20
CA GLY A 43 38.68 -10.54 12.52
C GLY A 43 37.33 -10.99 12.02
N ASN A 44 36.45 -10.00 11.69
CA ASN A 44 35.12 -10.24 11.18
C ASN A 44 35.11 -10.35 9.63
N SER A 45 36.17 -10.93 9.03
CA SER A 45 36.24 -11.16 7.59
C SER A 45 36.28 -12.65 7.30
N PHE A 46 35.64 -13.06 6.22
CA PHE A 46 35.54 -14.47 5.80
C PHE A 46 35.82 -14.56 4.29
N TYR A 47 36.71 -15.50 3.90
CA TYR A 47 37.18 -15.72 2.56
C TYR A 47 36.92 -17.16 2.18
N PHE A 48 36.31 -17.42 1.03
CA PHE A 48 36.02 -18.77 0.58
C PHE A 48 36.10 -18.89 -0.94
N ILE A 49 36.39 -20.08 -1.42
CA ILE A 49 36.32 -20.41 -2.86
C ILE A 49 34.93 -20.94 -3.14
N SER A 50 34.21 -20.28 -4.03
CA SER A 50 32.88 -20.72 -4.48
C SER A 50 33.00 -21.74 -5.60
N GLU A 51 33.86 -21.49 -6.60
CA GLU A 51 34.00 -22.33 -7.77
C GLU A 51 35.39 -22.25 -8.39
N ILE A 52 35.87 -23.38 -8.91
CA ILE A 52 37.05 -23.44 -9.77
C ILE A 52 36.62 -24.15 -11.06
N ASP A 53 36.56 -23.38 -12.15
CA ASP A 53 36.27 -23.91 -13.48
C ASP A 53 37.49 -23.75 -14.39
N ASN A 54 38.15 -24.88 -14.68
CA ASN A 54 39.41 -24.93 -15.39
C ASN A 54 40.48 -24.01 -14.78
N THR A 55 40.70 -22.85 -15.39
CA THR A 55 41.68 -21.85 -14.94
C THR A 55 41.03 -20.67 -14.22
N VAL A 56 39.69 -20.55 -14.23
CA VAL A 56 38.96 -19.46 -13.59
C VAL A 56 38.60 -19.83 -12.16
N VAL A 57 39.03 -19.02 -11.21
CA VAL A 57 38.68 -19.15 -9.79
C VAL A 57 37.69 -18.08 -9.44
N THR A 58 36.56 -18.50 -8.84
CA THR A 58 35.55 -17.61 -8.25
C THR A 58 35.62 -17.77 -6.74
N ALA A 59 35.86 -16.65 -6.02
CA ALA A 59 35.88 -16.61 -4.57
C ALA A 59 34.84 -15.60 -4.05
N GLY A 60 34.33 -15.84 -2.85
CA GLY A 60 33.49 -14.93 -2.11
C GLY A 60 34.21 -14.33 -0.92
N VAL A 61 33.89 -13.08 -0.59
CA VAL A 61 34.46 -12.37 0.56
C VAL A 61 33.36 -11.65 1.34
N ILE A 62 33.34 -11.86 2.66
CA ILE A 62 32.57 -11.06 3.61
C ILE A 62 33.60 -10.26 4.42
N ALA A 63 33.52 -8.93 4.42
CA ALA A 63 34.52 -8.08 5.09
C ALA A 63 33.89 -6.84 5.75
N ASP A 64 34.48 -6.39 6.85
CA ASP A 64 34.06 -5.15 7.51
C ASP A 64 34.80 -3.91 6.99
N ASN A 65 35.94 -4.08 6.31
CA ASN A 65 36.80 -2.97 5.89
C ASN A 65 37.32 -3.16 4.46
N LYS A 66 36.87 -2.28 3.54
CA LYS A 66 37.28 -2.28 2.14
C LYS A 66 38.80 -2.20 1.94
N ASN A 67 39.50 -1.40 2.74
CA ASN A 67 40.95 -1.14 2.56
C ASN A 67 41.85 -2.35 2.80
N LYS A 68 41.35 -3.37 3.47
CA LYS A 68 42.12 -4.60 3.77
C LYS A 68 41.82 -5.73 2.78
N VAL A 69 40.75 -5.64 2.03
CA VAL A 69 40.26 -6.74 1.18
C VAL A 69 41.30 -7.18 0.14
N GLU A 70 41.96 -6.23 -0.54
CA GLU A 70 42.96 -6.57 -1.57
C GLU A 70 44.21 -7.22 -0.99
N SER A 71 44.71 -6.67 0.12
CA SER A 71 45.88 -7.25 0.81
C SER A 71 45.60 -8.62 1.38
N ASP A 72 44.46 -8.79 1.98
CA ASP A 72 44.03 -10.03 2.60
C ASP A 72 43.70 -11.12 1.55
N LEU A 73 43.21 -10.73 0.40
CA LEU A 73 42.99 -11.63 -0.75
C LEU A 73 44.33 -12.14 -1.30
N ALA A 74 45.32 -11.28 -1.44
CA ALA A 74 46.66 -11.70 -1.87
C ALA A 74 47.26 -12.73 -0.89
N GLU A 75 47.12 -12.51 0.43
CA GLU A 75 47.52 -13.44 1.48
C GLU A 75 46.74 -14.77 1.41
N PHE A 76 45.42 -14.68 1.20
CA PHE A 76 44.53 -15.83 1.09
C PHE A 76 44.92 -16.73 -0.10
N PHE A 77 45.09 -16.18 -1.30
CA PHE A 77 45.49 -16.96 -2.45
C PHE A 77 46.87 -17.55 -2.31
N LYS A 78 47.82 -16.81 -1.70
CA LYS A 78 49.16 -17.31 -1.39
C LYS A 78 49.11 -18.48 -0.39
N TYR A 79 48.26 -18.40 0.64
CA TYR A 79 48.07 -19.49 1.61
C TYR A 79 47.48 -20.75 0.97
N LEU A 80 46.55 -20.57 0.03
CA LEU A 80 46.02 -21.69 -0.73
C LEU A 80 47.01 -22.30 -1.72
N GLY A 81 48.13 -21.58 -2.02
CA GLY A 81 49.11 -21.98 -3.02
C GLY A 81 48.67 -21.66 -4.46
N LEU A 82 47.76 -20.68 -4.63
CA LEU A 82 47.24 -20.26 -5.91
C LEU A 82 47.95 -18.98 -6.39
N THR A 83 48.53 -19.03 -7.58
CA THR A 83 49.08 -17.85 -8.26
C THR A 83 48.02 -17.32 -9.21
N MET A 84 47.48 -16.13 -8.94
CA MET A 84 46.38 -15.55 -9.67
C MET A 84 46.82 -14.40 -10.58
N LYS A 85 46.28 -14.33 -11.78
CA LYS A 85 46.37 -13.20 -12.72
C LYS A 85 45.00 -12.58 -12.94
N ASP A 86 44.99 -11.32 -13.36
CA ASP A 86 43.76 -10.60 -13.75
C ASP A 86 42.66 -10.70 -12.66
N VAL A 87 43.02 -10.45 -11.40
CA VAL A 87 42.08 -10.51 -10.28
C VAL A 87 41.14 -9.32 -10.31
N ALA A 88 39.85 -9.58 -10.55
CA ALA A 88 38.78 -8.59 -10.48
C ALA A 88 38.00 -8.76 -9.16
N VAL A 89 37.83 -7.69 -8.42
CA VAL A 89 37.12 -7.63 -7.15
C VAL A 89 35.88 -6.76 -7.34
N ASN A 90 34.71 -7.37 -7.31
CA ASN A 90 33.44 -6.68 -7.54
C ASN A 90 32.57 -6.77 -6.29
N GLU A 91 32.05 -5.62 -5.82
CA GLU A 91 31.08 -5.58 -4.74
C GLU A 91 29.75 -6.18 -5.24
N ILE A 92 29.11 -7.03 -4.43
CA ILE A 92 27.88 -7.74 -4.78
C ILE A 92 26.80 -7.56 -3.71
N THR A 93 25.60 -7.93 -4.06
CA THR A 93 24.43 -7.92 -3.17
C THR A 93 24.50 -9.04 -2.13
N PHE A 94 23.64 -8.95 -1.12
CA PHE A 94 23.45 -10.00 -0.13
C PHE A 94 23.02 -11.32 -0.79
N SER A 95 22.07 -11.29 -1.71
CA SER A 95 21.68 -12.47 -2.47
C SER A 95 22.81 -13.02 -3.35
N GLY A 96 23.71 -12.15 -3.79
CA GLY A 96 24.91 -12.55 -4.52
C GLY A 96 25.86 -13.38 -3.66
N ILE A 97 26.08 -12.98 -2.41
CA ILE A 97 26.95 -13.75 -1.49
C ILE A 97 26.28 -15.06 -1.03
N GLU A 98 24.96 -15.06 -0.81
CA GLU A 98 24.20 -16.30 -0.54
C GLU A 98 24.36 -17.31 -1.68
N ASN A 99 24.22 -16.86 -2.93
CA ASN A 99 24.41 -17.75 -4.10
C ASN A 99 25.84 -18.31 -4.18
N LEU A 100 26.85 -17.50 -3.85
CA LEU A 100 28.25 -17.97 -3.83
C LEU A 100 28.50 -18.98 -2.71
N LEU A 101 27.90 -18.79 -1.54
CA LEU A 101 27.94 -19.74 -0.43
C LEU A 101 27.21 -21.02 -0.80
N GLY A 102 25.99 -20.94 -1.35
CA GLY A 102 25.23 -22.10 -1.79
C GLY A 102 25.95 -22.92 -2.88
N ALA A 103 26.65 -22.26 -3.82
CA ALA A 103 27.49 -22.96 -4.79
C ALA A 103 28.68 -23.67 -4.16
N ALA A 104 29.26 -23.12 -3.12
CA ALA A 104 30.33 -23.74 -2.35
C ALA A 104 29.83 -24.97 -1.55
N ASN A 105 28.66 -24.89 -0.91
CA ASN A 105 28.09 -25.95 -0.05
C ASN A 105 27.54 -27.16 -0.80
N CYS A 106 27.15 -27.01 -2.07
CA CYS A 106 26.75 -28.16 -2.89
C CYS A 106 27.85 -29.26 -3.02
N ARG A 107 29.00 -29.06 -2.35
CA ARG A 107 30.20 -29.90 -2.46
C ARG A 107 30.67 -30.58 -1.17
N ASP A 108 29.80 -30.70 -0.15
CA ASP A 108 30.00 -31.52 1.08
C ASP A 108 31.09 -31.11 2.10
N TYR A 109 31.64 -29.88 2.11
CA TYR A 109 32.82 -29.59 2.93
C TYR A 109 32.93 -28.19 3.58
N ILE A 110 31.90 -27.36 3.54
CA ILE A 110 31.87 -26.11 4.32
C ILE A 110 30.94 -26.29 5.51
N GLU A 111 31.28 -25.70 6.68
CA GLU A 111 30.32 -25.47 7.78
C GLU A 111 28.98 -25.07 7.16
N ASP A 112 27.88 -25.64 7.63
CA ASP A 112 26.54 -25.40 7.08
C ASP A 112 26.37 -23.91 6.75
N ASP A 113 25.76 -23.56 5.62
CA ASP A 113 25.42 -22.16 5.26
C ASP A 113 24.82 -21.42 6.44
N ASP A 114 24.02 -22.13 7.22
CA ASP A 114 23.40 -21.63 8.43
C ASP A 114 24.43 -21.18 9.49
N ASP A 115 25.55 -21.86 9.62
CA ASP A 115 26.60 -21.50 10.60
C ASP A 115 27.35 -20.22 10.20
N ILE A 116 27.63 -20.03 8.90
CA ILE A 116 28.26 -18.80 8.39
C ILE A 116 27.30 -17.63 8.49
N MET A 117 26.04 -17.84 8.10
CA MET A 117 25.01 -16.79 8.20
C MET A 117 24.76 -16.40 9.66
N GLU A 118 24.72 -17.36 10.60
CA GLU A 118 24.56 -17.11 12.03
C GLU A 118 25.77 -16.39 12.62
N ARG A 119 27.00 -16.78 12.23
CA ARG A 119 28.26 -16.13 12.67
C ARG A 119 28.28 -14.63 12.38
N PHE A 120 27.73 -14.20 11.25
CA PHE A 120 27.62 -12.79 10.87
C PHE A 120 26.26 -12.17 11.23
N GLY A 121 25.34 -12.93 11.84
CA GLY A 121 24.01 -12.49 12.22
C GLY A 121 23.10 -12.22 11.02
N LEU A 122 23.43 -12.76 9.84
CA LEU A 122 22.70 -12.55 8.58
C LEU A 122 21.43 -13.39 8.51
N ASP A 123 21.35 -14.50 9.27
CA ASP A 123 20.15 -15.33 9.48
C ASP A 123 18.95 -14.53 9.97
N LYS A 124 19.19 -13.44 10.71
CA LYS A 124 18.16 -12.54 11.25
C LYS A 124 17.46 -11.71 10.19
N ILE A 125 18.12 -11.49 9.06
CA ILE A 125 17.54 -10.78 7.91
C ILE A 125 16.70 -11.73 7.06
N THR A 126 17.18 -12.96 6.84
CA THR A 126 16.54 -13.92 5.92
C THR A 126 15.22 -14.50 6.42
N GLY A 127 14.92 -14.37 7.71
CA GLY A 127 13.69 -14.88 8.31
C GLY A 127 13.60 -16.41 8.42
N ARG A 128 14.68 -17.14 8.19
CA ARG A 128 14.70 -18.62 8.28
C ARG A 128 14.29 -19.13 9.67
N ARG A 129 14.52 -18.34 10.75
CA ARG A 129 14.13 -18.68 12.14
C ARG A 129 13.09 -17.72 12.75
N GLY A 130 12.39 -16.88 11.95
CA GLY A 130 11.41 -15.92 12.46
C GLY A 130 10.78 -15.05 11.38
N ARG A 131 10.14 -13.94 11.78
CA ARG A 131 9.63 -12.93 10.85
C ARG A 131 10.80 -12.06 10.38
N GLY A 132 11.38 -12.41 9.21
CA GLY A 132 12.39 -11.59 8.55
C GLY A 132 11.84 -10.25 8.09
N ILE A 133 12.73 -9.30 7.84
CA ILE A 133 12.38 -8.02 7.20
C ILE A 133 12.22 -8.28 5.70
N ALA A 134 11.16 -7.71 5.09
CA ALA A 134 11.10 -7.61 3.64
C ALA A 134 12.10 -6.54 3.17
N PHE A 135 13.36 -6.92 3.04
CA PHE A 135 14.41 -6.06 2.53
C PHE A 135 14.97 -6.60 1.20
N GLY A 136 15.52 -5.70 0.42
CA GLY A 136 16.33 -6.05 -0.73
C GLY A 136 17.56 -5.16 -0.77
N ASP A 137 18.54 -5.52 -1.56
CA ASP A 137 19.68 -4.67 -1.82
C ASP A 137 20.05 -4.65 -3.30
N ASN A 138 20.72 -3.58 -3.70
CA ASN A 138 21.20 -3.38 -5.06
C ASN A 138 22.57 -2.68 -5.05
N ILE A 139 23.22 -2.70 -6.22
CA ILE A 139 24.50 -2.04 -6.45
C ILE A 139 24.25 -0.75 -7.23
N ILE A 140 24.86 0.34 -6.80
CA ILE A 140 24.86 1.64 -7.50
C ILE A 140 25.69 1.48 -8.79
N GLU A 141 25.03 1.73 -9.92
CA GLU A 141 25.68 1.73 -11.24
C GLU A 141 26.45 3.02 -11.45
N ASP A 142 27.56 2.93 -12.21
CA ASP A 142 28.34 4.10 -12.58
C ASP A 142 27.53 5.01 -13.51
N CYS A 143 27.51 6.29 -13.18
CA CYS A 143 26.82 7.30 -13.98
C CYS A 143 27.64 8.59 -13.97
N THR A 144 27.73 9.25 -15.13
CA THR A 144 28.45 10.53 -15.22
C THR A 144 27.60 11.69 -14.70
N LYS A 145 28.25 12.73 -14.18
CA LYS A 145 27.60 13.94 -13.69
C LYS A 145 26.59 14.51 -14.69
N GLU A 146 26.98 14.61 -15.96
CA GLU A 146 26.14 15.16 -17.04
C GLU A 146 24.84 14.35 -17.18
N LYS A 147 24.96 13.03 -17.18
CA LYS A 147 23.82 12.12 -17.30
C LYS A 147 22.90 12.17 -16.10
N ILE A 148 23.46 12.35 -14.88
CA ILE A 148 22.68 12.53 -13.65
C ILE A 148 21.83 13.80 -13.75
N TYR A 149 22.42 14.93 -14.16
CA TYR A 149 21.67 16.18 -14.32
C TYR A 149 20.63 16.11 -15.45
N GLU A 150 20.96 15.48 -16.58
CA GLU A 150 20.01 15.26 -17.66
C GLU A 150 18.81 14.44 -17.20
N SER A 151 19.07 13.35 -16.45
CA SER A 151 18.02 12.51 -15.90
C SER A 151 17.21 13.23 -14.80
N ALA A 152 17.86 13.97 -13.90
CA ALA A 152 17.18 14.72 -12.84
C ALA A 152 16.19 15.76 -13.39
N ARG A 153 16.50 16.40 -14.53
CA ARG A 153 15.59 17.37 -15.19
C ARG A 153 14.32 16.75 -15.78
N LYS A 154 14.26 15.42 -15.89
CA LYS A 154 13.05 14.69 -16.31
C LYS A 154 11.99 14.62 -15.19
N TYR A 155 12.39 14.88 -13.96
CA TYR A 155 11.52 14.91 -12.80
C TYR A 155 11.36 16.35 -12.34
N LEU A 156 10.15 16.78 -12.02
CA LEU A 156 9.86 18.17 -11.63
C LEU A 156 10.32 18.47 -10.18
N LEU A 157 11.63 18.38 -9.95
CA LEU A 157 12.28 18.65 -8.67
C LEU A 157 13.39 19.74 -8.82
N ASN A 158 13.20 20.68 -9.74
CA ASN A 158 14.22 21.67 -10.05
C ASN A 158 14.54 22.59 -8.86
N GLU A 159 13.58 22.87 -7.98
CA GLU A 159 13.76 23.75 -6.81
C GLU A 159 14.40 23.03 -5.62
N THR A 160 14.33 21.71 -5.54
CA THR A 160 14.85 20.94 -4.41
C THR A 160 16.03 20.05 -4.78
N PHE A 161 15.93 19.27 -5.86
CA PHE A 161 16.92 18.26 -6.22
C PHE A 161 18.11 18.85 -6.99
N ILE A 162 17.89 19.77 -7.94
CA ILE A 162 18.99 20.39 -8.69
C ILE A 162 19.93 21.19 -7.78
N PRO A 163 19.43 22.05 -6.86
CA PRO A 163 20.29 22.72 -5.88
C PRO A 163 21.05 21.76 -4.96
N GLU A 164 20.45 20.62 -4.63
CA GLU A 164 21.15 19.60 -3.83
C GLU A 164 22.25 18.91 -4.64
N LEU A 165 22.02 18.59 -5.90
CA LEU A 165 23.07 18.10 -6.79
C LEU A 165 24.23 19.10 -6.91
N ASP A 166 23.92 20.39 -7.09
CA ASP A 166 24.92 21.47 -7.11
C ASP A 166 25.73 21.51 -5.80
N ARG A 167 25.09 21.32 -4.66
CA ARG A 167 25.74 21.25 -3.35
C ARG A 167 26.65 20.02 -3.23
N ILE A 168 26.19 18.85 -3.69
CA ILE A 168 26.98 17.60 -3.69
C ILE A 168 28.23 17.77 -4.55
N TYR A 169 28.10 18.39 -5.74
CA TYR A 169 29.20 18.56 -6.68
C TYR A 169 30.07 19.80 -6.41
N SER A 170 29.70 20.67 -5.46
CA SER A 170 30.42 21.92 -5.19
C SER A 170 31.84 21.70 -4.66
N LYS A 171 32.03 20.73 -3.75
CA LYS A 171 33.32 20.36 -3.16
C LYS A 171 33.36 18.88 -2.85
N LYS A 172 34.44 18.21 -3.26
CA LYS A 172 34.73 16.84 -2.82
C LYS A 172 35.21 16.88 -1.36
N PRO A 173 34.88 15.87 -0.54
CA PRO A 173 35.40 15.75 0.82
C PRO A 173 36.94 15.77 0.78
N THR A 174 37.55 16.60 1.61
CA THR A 174 39.01 16.74 1.69
C THR A 174 39.70 15.68 2.59
N SER A 175 38.90 14.92 3.33
CA SER A 175 39.36 13.86 4.23
C SER A 175 38.43 12.65 4.17
N LYS A 176 38.84 11.51 4.76
CA LYS A 176 37.96 10.35 4.94
C LYS A 176 36.69 10.79 5.66
N ALA A 177 35.51 10.42 5.09
CA ALA A 177 34.22 10.75 5.67
C ALA A 177 34.09 10.14 7.08
N TYR A 178 33.82 10.98 8.07
CA TYR A 178 33.54 10.54 9.46
C TYR A 178 32.04 10.37 9.70
N GLY A 179 31.21 10.43 8.67
CA GLY A 179 29.75 10.25 8.76
C GLY A 179 28.98 11.09 7.74
N HIS A 180 27.67 11.02 7.84
CA HIS A 180 26.76 11.75 6.96
C HIS A 180 26.24 13.00 7.69
N PRO A 181 26.56 14.22 7.21
CA PRO A 181 26.10 15.46 7.84
C PRO A 181 24.60 15.67 7.64
N VAL A 182 24.02 15.05 6.60
CA VAL A 182 22.61 15.13 6.24
C VAL A 182 22.10 13.79 5.75
N HIS A 183 20.84 13.53 5.96
CA HIS A 183 20.05 12.43 5.41
C HIS A 183 18.95 13.00 4.51
N TYR A 184 18.17 12.17 3.83
CA TYR A 184 17.22 12.66 2.81
C TYR A 184 15.81 12.15 3.04
N MET A 185 14.84 13.00 2.72
CA MET A 185 13.43 12.64 2.64
C MET A 185 12.89 12.97 1.26
N ILE A 186 12.41 11.97 0.52
CA ILE A 186 11.87 12.09 -0.83
C ILE A 186 10.35 11.99 -0.76
N GLN A 187 9.66 12.98 -1.29
CA GLN A 187 8.20 13.07 -1.29
C GLN A 187 7.68 13.16 -2.72
N THR A 188 7.14 12.07 -3.23
CA THR A 188 6.45 11.96 -4.51
C THR A 188 5.44 10.82 -4.45
N ASP A 189 4.33 10.93 -5.16
CA ASP A 189 3.25 9.94 -5.13
C ASP A 189 3.53 8.74 -6.04
N ASP A 190 4.35 8.93 -7.08
CA ASP A 190 4.72 7.86 -7.99
C ASP A 190 5.89 7.00 -7.50
N ARG A 191 5.72 5.67 -7.51
CA ARG A 191 6.73 4.72 -7.02
C ARG A 191 7.97 4.66 -7.90
N ASP A 192 7.78 4.73 -9.21
CA ASP A 192 8.88 4.64 -10.18
C ASP A 192 9.72 5.93 -10.15
N THR A 193 9.06 7.08 -10.10
CA THR A 193 9.72 8.38 -9.90
C THR A 193 10.53 8.41 -8.60
N ARG A 194 10.00 7.91 -7.49
CA ARG A 194 10.75 7.78 -6.21
C ARG A 194 12.02 6.96 -6.38
N LYS A 195 11.91 5.81 -7.05
CA LYS A 195 13.04 4.93 -7.29
C LYS A 195 14.13 5.65 -8.10
N ASP A 196 13.75 6.31 -9.16
CA ASP A 196 14.69 7.02 -10.03
C ASP A 196 15.38 8.16 -9.29
N ILE A 197 14.66 8.93 -8.46
CA ILE A 197 15.24 10.04 -7.69
C ILE A 197 16.27 9.52 -6.68
N TYR A 198 15.95 8.50 -5.86
CA TYR A 198 16.96 8.02 -4.92
C TYR A 198 18.13 7.34 -5.63
N MET A 199 17.95 6.69 -6.78
CA MET A 199 19.04 6.13 -7.57
C MET A 199 19.99 7.22 -8.05
N LEU A 200 19.47 8.30 -8.66
CA LEU A 200 20.28 9.44 -9.10
C LEU A 200 21.01 10.13 -7.94
N LEU A 201 20.33 10.26 -6.79
CA LEU A 201 20.92 10.81 -5.58
C LEU A 201 22.11 9.95 -5.09
N LEU A 202 21.91 8.63 -5.00
CA LEU A 202 22.94 7.70 -4.54
C LEU A 202 24.13 7.65 -5.53
N GLN A 203 23.88 7.71 -6.84
CA GLN A 203 24.91 7.81 -7.86
C GLN A 203 25.76 9.09 -7.68
N ALA A 204 25.11 10.25 -7.50
CA ALA A 204 25.82 11.51 -7.26
C ALA A 204 26.66 11.48 -5.98
N LEU A 205 26.13 10.91 -4.90
CA LEU A 205 26.83 10.77 -3.61
C LEU A 205 28.01 9.81 -3.69
N TYR A 206 27.87 8.70 -4.42
CA TYR A 206 28.94 7.74 -4.62
C TYR A 206 30.07 8.33 -5.48
N GLU A 207 29.75 8.98 -6.62
CA GLU A 207 30.72 9.63 -7.50
C GLU A 207 31.53 10.70 -6.75
N ASN A 208 30.92 11.36 -5.77
CA ASN A 208 31.58 12.37 -4.92
C ASN A 208 32.22 11.79 -3.64
N ASN A 209 32.47 10.49 -3.54
CA ASN A 209 33.11 9.82 -2.43
C ASN A 209 32.40 10.03 -1.06
N ARG A 210 31.09 10.30 -1.07
CA ARG A 210 30.27 10.41 0.13
C ARG A 210 29.78 9.05 0.65
N LEU A 211 29.75 8.05 -0.24
CA LEU A 211 29.52 6.65 0.09
C LEU A 211 30.80 5.86 -0.19
N SER A 212 31.18 4.95 0.69
CA SER A 212 32.35 4.07 0.52
C SER A 212 31.98 2.72 -0.08
N SER A 213 30.71 2.32 -0.01
CA SER A 213 30.11 1.14 -0.63
C SER A 213 29.18 1.53 -1.77
N ARG A 214 29.17 0.72 -2.82
CA ARG A 214 28.19 0.82 -3.91
C ARG A 214 26.86 0.20 -3.55
N ARG A 215 26.83 -0.62 -2.50
CA ARG A 215 25.63 -1.32 -2.11
C ARG A 215 24.72 -0.42 -1.28
N TYR A 216 23.45 -0.45 -1.63
CA TYR A 216 22.40 0.13 -0.80
C TYR A 216 21.31 -0.90 -0.55
N SER A 217 20.78 -0.89 0.66
CA SER A 217 19.63 -1.72 1.03
C SER A 217 18.36 -0.91 1.01
N PHE A 218 17.23 -1.54 0.71
CA PHE A 218 15.93 -0.91 0.83
C PHE A 218 15.05 -1.73 1.76
N LEU A 219 14.33 -1.04 2.62
CA LEU A 219 13.34 -1.57 3.54
C LEU A 219 11.97 -1.12 3.07
N ASP A 220 11.14 -2.08 2.65
CA ASP A 220 9.74 -1.84 2.40
C ASP A 220 8.97 -2.02 3.69
N PHE A 221 8.24 -1.00 4.11
CA PHE A 221 7.34 -1.15 5.24
C PHE A 221 5.92 -0.74 4.86
N ARG A 222 5.00 -1.54 5.35
CA ARG A 222 3.57 -1.30 5.24
C ARG A 222 3.02 -0.97 6.62
N PRO A 223 1.93 -0.22 6.65
CA PRO A 223 1.22 0.00 7.90
C PRO A 223 0.91 -1.31 8.63
N GLY A 224 1.18 -1.35 9.95
CA GLY A 224 0.93 -2.53 10.79
C GLY A 224 1.96 -3.65 10.71
N GLU A 225 3.00 -3.56 9.88
CA GLU A 225 4.12 -4.50 9.88
C GLU A 225 5.08 -4.17 11.03
N ARG A 226 5.37 -5.17 11.87
CA ARG A 226 6.34 -5.07 12.96
C ARG A 226 7.48 -6.02 12.71
N PHE A 227 8.70 -5.50 12.83
CA PHE A 227 9.92 -6.28 12.69
C PHE A 227 10.65 -6.36 14.04
N SER A 228 11.50 -7.37 14.18
CA SER A 228 12.32 -7.47 15.40
C SER A 228 13.39 -6.39 15.42
N GLU A 229 13.72 -5.85 16.60
CA GLU A 229 14.82 -4.89 16.77
C GLU A 229 16.16 -5.41 16.25
N MET A 230 16.40 -6.71 16.41
CA MET A 230 17.62 -7.36 15.90
C MET A 230 17.71 -7.31 14.37
N ALA A 231 16.57 -7.34 13.68
CA ALA A 231 16.52 -7.27 12.22
C ALA A 231 16.89 -5.87 11.71
N TYR A 232 16.44 -4.81 12.38
CA TYR A 232 16.85 -3.43 12.05
C TYR A 232 18.34 -3.23 12.30
N ASP A 233 18.85 -3.67 13.46
CA ASP A 233 20.27 -3.57 13.81
C ASP A 233 21.15 -4.24 12.75
N THR A 234 20.78 -5.46 12.34
CA THR A 234 21.51 -6.20 11.31
C THR A 234 21.44 -5.51 9.96
N LEU A 235 20.26 -5.01 9.54
CA LEU A 235 20.09 -4.26 8.29
C LEU A 235 21.05 -3.07 8.20
N TYR A 236 21.11 -2.25 9.26
CA TYR A 236 21.98 -1.09 9.29
C TYR A 236 23.48 -1.50 9.36
N LYS A 237 23.84 -2.51 10.13
CA LYS A 237 25.21 -3.06 10.15
C LYS A 237 25.66 -3.55 8.78
N VAL A 238 24.81 -4.31 8.12
CA VAL A 238 25.10 -4.84 6.77
C VAL A 238 25.24 -3.69 5.76
N SER A 239 24.49 -2.60 5.90
CA SER A 239 24.51 -1.45 5.00
C SER A 239 25.62 -0.43 5.29
N SER A 240 26.55 -0.72 6.21
CA SER A 240 27.65 0.18 6.59
C SER A 240 28.48 0.61 5.38
N GLY A 241 28.73 1.91 5.27
CA GLY A 241 29.45 2.54 4.16
C GLY A 241 28.59 2.87 2.95
N GLY A 242 27.36 2.35 2.88
CA GLY A 242 26.36 2.59 1.84
C GLY A 242 25.13 3.34 2.36
N ALA A 243 23.96 2.95 1.87
CA ALA A 243 22.70 3.58 2.23
C ALA A 243 21.60 2.57 2.59
N VAL A 244 20.66 3.02 3.43
CA VAL A 244 19.37 2.37 3.66
C VAL A 244 18.26 3.28 3.12
N VAL A 245 17.48 2.78 2.18
CA VAL A 245 16.32 3.45 1.60
C VAL A 245 15.07 2.87 2.23
N VAL A 246 14.42 3.64 3.08
CA VAL A 246 13.16 3.27 3.72
C VAL A 246 12.02 3.69 2.82
N ARG A 247 11.27 2.72 2.27
CA ARG A 247 10.18 2.97 1.34
C ARG A 247 8.85 2.66 1.98
N TYR A 248 8.03 3.69 2.13
CA TYR A 248 6.65 3.52 2.55
C TYR A 248 5.80 3.04 1.37
N LEU A 249 5.20 1.87 1.51
CA LEU A 249 4.29 1.29 0.55
C LEU A 249 2.84 1.52 0.99
N ALA A 250 2.24 2.62 0.55
CA ALA A 250 0.80 2.79 0.65
C ALA A 250 0.10 1.76 -0.26
N ASN A 251 -0.96 1.12 0.22
CA ASN A 251 -1.82 0.31 -0.65
C ASN A 251 -2.63 1.26 -1.55
N ASP A 252 -2.85 0.88 -2.83
CA ASP A 252 -3.61 1.70 -3.79
C ASP A 252 -5.10 1.85 -3.43
N ASP A 253 -5.60 1.08 -2.45
CA ASP A 253 -6.95 1.20 -1.89
C ASP A 253 -6.93 2.13 -0.67
N SER A 254 -7.13 3.36 -0.94
CA SER A 254 -6.77 4.60 -0.27
C SER A 254 -7.37 4.91 1.12
N GLU A 255 -8.35 4.20 1.65
CA GLU A 255 -9.02 4.64 2.89
C GLU A 255 -8.56 3.90 4.18
N GLU A 256 -7.98 2.72 4.05
CA GLU A 256 -7.38 2.00 5.20
C GLU A 256 -5.99 2.53 5.58
N ASN A 257 -5.33 3.22 4.67
CA ASN A 257 -3.93 3.62 4.79
C ASN A 257 -3.66 4.70 5.83
N GLU A 258 -4.58 5.64 6.07
CA GLU A 258 -4.39 6.64 7.13
C GLU A 258 -4.53 6.04 8.55
N ARG A 259 -5.26 4.94 8.71
CA ARG A 259 -5.41 4.25 9.99
C ARG A 259 -4.15 3.48 10.38
N ALA A 260 -3.49 2.90 9.40
CA ALA A 260 -2.35 2.04 9.59
C ALA A 260 -1.01 2.80 9.71
N LEU A 261 -0.94 4.05 9.24
CA LEU A 261 0.20 4.97 9.42
C LEU A 261 0.47 5.37 10.88
N CYS A 262 -0.35 4.95 11.82
CA CYS A 262 -0.19 5.23 13.24
C CYS A 262 0.60 4.16 14.00
N ASP A 263 1.32 3.27 13.31
CA ASP A 263 2.29 2.44 14.01
C ASP A 263 3.54 3.26 14.31
N SER A 264 3.45 4.06 15.39
CA SER A 264 4.56 4.88 15.88
C SER A 264 5.78 4.03 16.19
N GLU A 265 5.60 2.79 16.65
CA GLU A 265 6.67 1.87 17.03
C GLU A 265 7.60 1.53 15.86
N THR A 266 7.07 1.27 14.66
CA THR A 266 7.90 0.97 13.47
C THR A 266 8.71 2.20 13.05
N ILE A 267 8.08 3.39 13.02
CA ILE A 267 8.75 4.65 12.68
C ILE A 267 9.79 5.00 13.75
N GLU A 268 9.45 4.84 15.02
CA GLU A 268 10.37 5.05 16.16
C GLU A 268 11.60 4.15 16.03
N SER A 269 11.42 2.85 15.76
CA SER A 269 12.50 1.90 15.55
C SER A 269 13.40 2.31 14.37
N ILE A 270 12.82 2.62 13.21
CA ILE A 270 13.58 3.09 12.03
C ILE A 270 14.40 4.34 12.40
N CYS A 271 13.81 5.31 13.09
CA CYS A 271 14.47 6.54 13.49
C CYS A 271 15.57 6.30 14.52
N GLU A 272 15.38 5.37 15.45
CA GLU A 272 16.39 5.00 16.43
C GLU A 272 17.64 4.42 15.75
N TYR A 273 17.46 3.45 14.84
CA TYR A 273 18.58 2.85 14.12
C TYR A 273 19.23 3.82 13.14
N ALA A 274 18.47 4.70 12.48
CA ALA A 274 19.02 5.78 11.66
C ALA A 274 19.94 6.71 12.48
N LYS A 275 19.54 7.08 13.72
CA LYS A 275 20.36 7.87 14.64
C LYS A 275 21.60 7.09 15.13
N ARG A 276 21.44 5.82 15.48
CA ARG A 276 22.52 4.97 15.97
C ARG A 276 23.64 4.80 14.94
N TYR A 277 23.25 4.60 13.67
CA TYR A 277 24.18 4.33 12.56
C TYR A 277 24.48 5.56 11.68
N ARG A 278 24.08 6.77 12.06
CA ARG A 278 24.21 8.02 11.26
C ARG A 278 25.59 8.29 10.70
N ASN A 279 26.64 7.81 11.39
CA ASN A 279 28.02 8.01 10.96
C ASN A 279 28.50 6.96 9.96
N GLN A 280 27.76 5.89 9.74
CA GLN A 280 28.17 4.76 8.92
C GLN A 280 27.21 4.50 7.75
N VAL A 281 25.93 4.88 7.88
CA VAL A 281 24.87 4.57 6.93
C VAL A 281 24.09 5.83 6.60
N LEU A 282 23.95 6.10 5.30
CA LEU A 282 23.06 7.14 4.82
C LEU A 282 21.62 6.61 4.85
N THR A 283 20.73 7.34 5.50
CA THR A 283 19.29 6.99 5.49
C THR A 283 18.53 7.89 4.51
N VAL A 284 17.74 7.29 3.61
CA VAL A 284 16.85 7.96 2.67
C VAL A 284 15.43 7.47 2.95
N ILE A 285 14.53 8.38 3.33
CA ILE A 285 13.14 8.07 3.64
C ILE A 285 12.28 8.48 2.44
N CYS A 286 11.48 7.56 1.91
CA CYS A 286 10.62 7.79 0.76
C CYS A 286 9.15 7.70 1.19
N LEU A 287 8.42 8.80 1.06
CA LEU A 287 7.01 8.94 1.46
C LEU A 287 6.17 9.47 0.29
N PRO A 288 4.89 9.11 0.20
CA PRO A 288 3.93 9.83 -0.62
C PRO A 288 3.78 11.29 -0.13
N ARG A 289 3.42 12.22 -1.01
CA ARG A 289 3.26 13.65 -0.67
C ARG A 289 2.15 13.89 0.35
N GLU A 290 1.06 13.16 0.24
CA GLU A 290 -0.11 13.32 1.10
C GLU A 290 0.05 12.72 2.51
N CYS A 291 1.17 12.03 2.79
CA CYS A 291 1.44 11.41 4.08
C CYS A 291 2.00 12.40 5.12
N SER A 292 1.29 13.50 5.37
CA SER A 292 1.72 14.53 6.32
C SER A 292 1.91 14.01 7.75
N LYS A 293 1.10 13.03 8.16
CA LYS A 293 1.17 12.43 9.50
C LYS A 293 2.41 11.55 9.68
N ALA A 294 2.73 10.70 8.70
CA ALA A 294 3.97 9.92 8.74
C ALA A 294 5.18 10.83 8.74
N LYS A 295 5.16 11.89 7.93
CA LYS A 295 6.20 12.92 7.92
C LYS A 295 6.41 13.53 9.30
N SER A 296 5.34 13.97 9.98
CA SER A 296 5.42 14.55 11.33
C SER A 296 6.02 13.54 12.32
N LEU A 297 5.58 12.28 12.30
CA LEU A 297 6.12 11.22 13.17
C LEU A 297 7.61 10.97 12.93
N PHE A 298 8.06 10.97 11.66
CA PHE A 298 9.50 10.88 11.37
C PHE A 298 10.26 12.06 11.96
N TYR A 299 9.80 13.29 11.78
CA TYR A 299 10.48 14.48 12.33
C TYR A 299 10.50 14.53 13.86
N GLU A 300 9.42 14.11 14.52
CA GLU A 300 9.36 14.00 15.98
C GLU A 300 10.41 13.00 16.50
N ASN A 301 10.65 11.90 15.78
CA ASN A 301 11.52 10.82 16.20
C ASN A 301 12.96 10.91 15.66
N LEU A 302 13.24 11.62 14.58
CA LEU A 302 14.59 11.79 14.03
C LEU A 302 15.49 12.69 14.92
N GLY A 303 14.89 13.57 15.72
CA GLY A 303 15.61 14.38 16.69
C GLY A 303 16.63 15.33 16.04
N THR A 304 17.93 15.11 16.30
CA THR A 304 19.02 15.98 15.82
C THR A 304 19.55 15.64 14.42
N LEU A 305 18.97 14.66 13.73
CA LEU A 305 19.37 14.36 12.35
C LEU A 305 18.92 15.46 11.40
N SER A 306 19.85 15.98 10.60
CA SER A 306 19.53 16.96 9.55
C SER A 306 18.98 16.25 8.33
N MET A 307 17.76 16.60 7.91
CA MET A 307 17.11 16.04 6.73
C MET A 307 17.04 17.07 5.60
N ILE A 308 17.37 16.64 4.40
CA ILE A 308 17.11 17.40 3.17
C ILE A 308 15.86 16.83 2.52
N GLU A 309 14.87 17.68 2.29
CA GLU A 309 13.65 17.31 1.62
C GLU A 309 13.79 17.49 0.11
N LEU A 310 13.46 16.43 -0.64
CA LEU A 310 13.34 16.43 -2.08
C LEU A 310 11.85 16.27 -2.40
N LEU A 311 11.23 17.38 -2.80
CA LEU A 311 9.80 17.49 -3.01
C LEU A 311 9.52 17.72 -4.49
N GLU A 312 8.68 16.88 -5.09
CA GLU A 312 8.19 17.07 -6.45
C GLU A 312 7.25 18.27 -6.53
N GLU A 313 7.46 19.10 -7.55
CA GLU A 313 6.74 20.36 -7.75
C GLU A 313 5.52 20.18 -8.64
N PHE A 314 4.46 20.93 -8.33
CA PHE A 314 3.40 21.16 -9.29
C PHE A 314 3.82 22.21 -10.29
N VAL A 315 3.66 21.93 -11.57
CA VAL A 315 3.87 22.89 -12.64
C VAL A 315 2.60 23.11 -13.44
N ASP A 316 2.42 24.33 -13.90
CA ASP A 316 1.26 24.75 -14.69
C ASP A 316 1.69 25.46 -15.98
N GLY A 317 0.73 25.79 -16.80
CA GLY A 317 0.86 26.68 -17.95
C GLY A 317 2.14 26.48 -18.78
N GLU A 318 2.99 27.49 -18.80
CA GLU A 318 4.20 27.51 -19.63
C GLU A 318 5.27 26.50 -19.18
N ARG A 319 5.38 26.23 -17.88
CA ARG A 319 6.33 25.23 -17.35
C ARG A 319 5.92 23.80 -17.76
N ALA A 320 4.63 23.50 -17.74
CA ALA A 320 4.09 22.22 -18.22
C ALA A 320 4.29 22.06 -19.73
N LYS A 321 4.06 23.12 -20.54
CA LYS A 321 4.34 23.12 -21.98
C LYS A 321 5.81 22.93 -22.30
N ALA A 322 6.71 23.58 -21.55
CA ALA A 322 8.15 23.42 -21.69
C ALA A 322 8.58 21.98 -21.41
N PHE A 323 8.03 21.36 -20.37
CA PHE A 323 8.31 19.97 -20.02
C PHE A 323 7.83 18.99 -21.11
N LEU A 324 6.58 19.12 -21.60
CA LEU A 324 6.08 18.31 -22.71
C LEU A 324 6.92 18.50 -24.00
N SER A 325 7.39 19.71 -24.26
CA SER A 325 8.27 20.00 -25.39
C SER A 325 9.63 19.32 -25.23
N MET A 326 10.17 19.25 -24.02
CA MET A 326 11.41 18.52 -23.72
C MET A 326 11.21 17.01 -23.96
N LEU A 327 10.10 16.42 -23.50
CA LEU A 327 9.79 15.00 -23.74
C LEU A 327 9.70 14.70 -25.24
N ALA A 328 9.03 15.56 -26.01
CA ALA A 328 8.92 15.40 -27.45
C ALA A 328 10.28 15.50 -28.18
N LYS A 329 11.15 16.43 -27.74
CA LYS A 329 12.51 16.54 -28.24
C LYS A 329 13.34 15.30 -27.96
N ASN A 330 13.25 14.74 -26.73
CA ASN A 330 13.95 13.53 -26.36
C ASN A 330 13.46 12.30 -27.16
N ALA A 331 12.16 12.25 -27.50
CA ALA A 331 11.58 11.24 -28.36
C ALA A 331 11.83 11.48 -29.88
N GLY A 332 12.54 12.55 -30.26
CA GLY A 332 12.82 12.88 -31.65
C GLY A 332 11.60 13.30 -32.46
N VAL A 333 10.52 13.77 -31.84
CA VAL A 333 9.25 14.11 -32.48
C VAL A 333 8.92 15.60 -32.35
N ARG A 334 8.26 16.15 -33.35
CA ARG A 334 7.79 17.54 -33.30
C ARG A 334 6.45 17.61 -32.58
N THR A 335 6.33 18.56 -31.66
CA THR A 335 5.08 18.88 -30.96
C THR A 335 4.02 19.45 -31.91
N ASP A 336 2.77 19.30 -31.57
CA ASP A 336 1.64 19.93 -32.27
C ASP A 336 0.65 20.54 -31.26
N LYS A 337 -0.34 21.29 -31.76
CA LYS A 337 -1.35 21.93 -30.93
C LYS A 337 -2.19 20.91 -30.12
N LYS A 338 -2.34 19.66 -30.61
CA LYS A 338 -3.12 18.62 -29.92
C LYS A 338 -2.50 18.17 -28.61
N LEU A 339 -1.15 18.22 -28.50
CA LEU A 339 -0.44 17.93 -27.25
C LEU A 339 -0.76 18.97 -26.19
N PHE A 340 -0.63 20.24 -26.54
CA PHE A 340 -0.84 21.35 -25.59
C PHE A 340 -2.29 21.59 -25.24
N ASN A 341 -3.24 21.28 -26.14
CA ASN A 341 -4.67 21.35 -25.86
C ASN A 341 -5.17 20.33 -24.81
N LYS A 342 -4.32 19.38 -24.42
CA LYS A 342 -4.61 18.46 -23.32
C LYS A 342 -4.36 19.07 -21.96
N LEU A 343 -3.65 20.20 -21.88
CA LEU A 343 -3.42 20.95 -20.65
C LEU A 343 -4.66 21.80 -20.33
N GLU A 344 -5.15 21.68 -19.12
CA GLU A 344 -6.26 22.48 -18.58
C GLU A 344 -5.71 23.77 -17.98
N ASP A 345 -6.39 24.88 -18.20
CA ASP A 345 -6.02 26.17 -17.63
C ASP A 345 -6.12 26.13 -16.09
N ASN A 346 -5.12 26.68 -15.41
CA ASN A 346 -5.03 26.74 -13.93
C ASN A 346 -4.95 25.40 -13.20
N LYS A 347 -4.58 24.31 -13.89
CA LYS A 347 -4.33 23.03 -13.26
C LYS A 347 -2.82 22.81 -13.07
N GLY A 348 -2.44 22.41 -11.86
CA GLY A 348 -1.08 21.94 -11.58
C GLY A 348 -0.90 20.48 -11.96
N TYR A 349 0.24 20.15 -12.56
CA TYR A 349 0.60 18.81 -12.99
C TYR A 349 1.89 18.36 -12.31
N LEU A 350 1.96 17.09 -11.96
CA LEU A 350 3.18 16.39 -11.55
C LEU A 350 3.87 15.75 -12.78
N ALA A 351 5.11 15.36 -12.65
CA ALA A 351 5.84 14.71 -13.74
C ALA A 351 5.12 13.46 -14.29
N PRO A 352 4.58 12.54 -13.48
CA PRO A 352 3.81 11.38 -13.98
C PRO A 352 2.59 11.79 -14.81
N ASP A 353 1.87 12.83 -14.42
CA ASP A 353 0.72 13.33 -15.18
C ASP A 353 1.13 13.80 -16.57
N LEU A 354 2.24 14.54 -16.66
CA LEU A 354 2.76 15.04 -17.93
C LEU A 354 3.36 13.93 -18.79
N HIS A 355 4.01 12.94 -18.19
CA HIS A 355 4.45 11.73 -18.91
C HIS A 355 3.26 11.00 -19.50
N ASN A 356 2.20 10.75 -18.73
CA ASN A 356 0.98 10.08 -19.21
C ASN A 356 0.31 10.87 -20.34
N LEU A 357 0.21 12.20 -20.22
CA LEU A 357 -0.35 13.05 -21.29
C LEU A 357 0.50 12.98 -22.58
N PHE A 358 1.83 12.96 -22.43
CA PHE A 358 2.74 12.82 -23.55
C PHE A 358 2.62 11.45 -24.21
N ASP A 359 2.64 10.37 -23.45
CA ASP A 359 2.56 8.99 -23.95
C ASP A 359 1.24 8.74 -24.68
N ASP A 360 0.14 9.22 -24.14
CA ASP A 360 -1.17 9.16 -24.78
C ASP A 360 -1.18 9.91 -26.13
N TRP A 361 -0.59 11.10 -26.19
CA TRP A 361 -0.47 11.85 -27.41
C TRP A 361 0.47 11.18 -28.42
N PHE A 362 1.63 10.72 -27.95
CA PHE A 362 2.65 10.09 -28.78
C PHE A 362 2.15 8.77 -29.38
N ASN A 363 1.53 7.91 -28.56
CA ASN A 363 0.92 6.67 -29.04
C ASN A 363 -0.17 6.93 -30.08
N ASN A 364 -0.99 7.96 -29.87
CA ASN A 364 -2.01 8.34 -30.85
C ASN A 364 -1.38 8.84 -32.17
N LYS A 365 -0.29 9.62 -32.07
CA LYS A 365 0.45 10.09 -33.23
C LYS A 365 1.12 8.94 -34.00
N LEU A 366 1.69 7.96 -33.29
CA LEU A 366 2.24 6.75 -33.90
C LEU A 366 1.15 5.99 -34.68
N LYS A 367 -0.02 5.77 -34.09
CA LYS A 367 -1.12 5.03 -34.70
C LYS A 367 -1.78 5.76 -35.88
N THR A 368 -1.86 7.08 -35.82
CA THR A 368 -2.58 7.85 -36.84
C THR A 368 -1.68 8.35 -37.96
N SER A 369 -0.42 8.65 -37.67
CA SER A 369 0.49 9.34 -38.64
C SER A 369 1.65 8.46 -39.08
N VAL A 370 2.20 7.60 -38.22
CA VAL A 370 3.37 6.77 -38.53
C VAL A 370 2.96 5.37 -38.98
N TYR A 371 1.99 4.78 -38.31
CA TYR A 371 1.50 3.41 -38.56
C TYR A 371 -0.04 3.40 -38.70
N PRO A 372 -0.61 3.95 -39.77
CA PRO A 372 -2.07 4.09 -39.95
C PRO A 372 -2.84 2.76 -39.90
N GLN A 373 -2.16 1.65 -40.21
CA GLN A 373 -2.72 0.29 -40.13
C GLN A 373 -3.14 -0.12 -38.71
N TYR A 374 -2.66 0.58 -37.67
CA TYR A 374 -3.01 0.30 -36.27
C TYR A 374 -4.03 1.30 -35.69
N LYS A 375 -4.62 2.16 -36.53
CA LYS A 375 -5.52 3.23 -36.09
C LYS A 375 -6.70 2.73 -35.29
N ASP A 376 -7.26 1.57 -35.67
CA ASP A 376 -8.45 1.00 -35.06
C ASP A 376 -8.17 0.01 -33.91
N ILE A 377 -6.88 -0.23 -33.62
CA ILE A 377 -6.51 -1.09 -32.48
C ILE A 377 -6.68 -0.28 -31.19
N ALA A 378 -7.63 -0.74 -30.36
CA ALA A 378 -7.81 -0.18 -29.04
C ALA A 378 -6.49 -0.25 -28.24
N VAL A 379 -6.17 0.81 -27.52
CA VAL A 379 -5.10 0.78 -26.49
C VAL A 379 -5.52 -0.29 -25.51
N ALA A 380 -4.62 -1.20 -25.16
CA ALA A 380 -4.78 -2.05 -24.00
C ALA A 380 -4.75 -1.14 -22.76
N LYS A 381 -5.80 -0.36 -22.56
CA LYS A 381 -6.08 0.21 -21.26
C LYS A 381 -6.30 -1.02 -20.39
N LYS A 382 -5.47 -1.21 -19.35
CA LYS A 382 -6.06 -1.59 -18.09
C LYS A 382 -7.22 -0.59 -17.94
N GLU A 383 -8.41 -1.00 -18.26
CA GLU A 383 -9.56 -0.45 -17.61
C GLU A 383 -9.38 -0.79 -16.12
N VAL A 384 -8.61 0.03 -15.43
CA VAL A 384 -9.12 0.50 -14.16
C VAL A 384 -10.43 1.09 -14.61
N ILE A 385 -11.49 0.35 -14.40
CA ILE A 385 -12.84 0.86 -14.41
C ILE A 385 -12.84 1.95 -13.31
N LYS A 386 -12.33 3.12 -13.64
CA LYS A 386 -12.93 4.35 -13.17
C LYS A 386 -14.27 4.24 -13.83
N ALA A 387 -15.25 3.72 -13.07
CA ALA A 387 -16.64 3.88 -13.42
C ALA A 387 -16.72 5.31 -13.93
N ALA A 388 -17.14 5.48 -15.20
CA ALA A 388 -17.37 6.80 -15.74
C ALA A 388 -18.07 7.58 -14.64
N PRO A 389 -17.76 8.88 -14.38
CA PRO A 389 -18.48 9.61 -13.37
C PRO A 389 -19.95 9.43 -13.72
N LYS A 390 -20.58 8.43 -13.11
CA LYS A 390 -22.01 8.30 -13.04
C LYS A 390 -22.44 9.62 -12.46
N GLY A 391 -23.50 10.19 -12.96
CA GLY A 391 -24.04 11.47 -12.56
C GLY A 391 -23.82 11.82 -11.08
N SER A 392 -24.13 13.00 -10.64
CA SER A 392 -23.83 13.44 -9.27
C SER A 392 -24.14 12.33 -8.27
N ALA A 393 -23.43 12.25 -7.15
CA ALA A 393 -23.73 11.25 -6.10
C ALA A 393 -25.20 11.32 -5.65
N TYR A 394 -25.83 12.48 -5.86
CA TYR A 394 -27.26 12.67 -5.67
C TYR A 394 -28.09 11.86 -6.68
N ASP A 395 -27.71 11.82 -7.96
CA ASP A 395 -28.42 11.03 -8.97
C ASP A 395 -28.26 9.53 -8.69
N GLU A 396 -27.08 9.09 -8.27
CA GLU A 396 -26.85 7.70 -7.82
C GLU A 396 -27.79 7.33 -6.64
N LEU A 397 -28.00 8.24 -5.69
CA LEU A 397 -28.95 8.03 -4.60
C LEU A 397 -30.39 7.92 -5.10
N GLN A 398 -30.78 8.76 -6.08
CA GLN A 398 -32.13 8.73 -6.65
C GLN A 398 -32.39 7.45 -7.48
N GLU A 399 -31.38 6.91 -8.14
CA GLU A 399 -31.47 5.67 -8.90
C GLU A 399 -31.52 4.40 -8.02
N MET A 400 -31.18 4.49 -6.72
CA MET A 400 -31.29 3.34 -5.82
C MET A 400 -32.75 2.85 -5.75
N ILE A 401 -32.93 1.53 -5.77
CA ILE A 401 -34.25 0.90 -5.69
C ILE A 401 -34.85 1.17 -4.31
N GLY A 402 -36.11 1.59 -4.26
CA GLY A 402 -36.85 1.88 -3.04
C GLY A 402 -36.28 3.05 -2.24
N LEU A 403 -36.27 2.92 -0.91
CA LEU A 403 -35.70 3.90 0.04
C LEU A 403 -36.37 5.28 0.02
N SER A 404 -37.68 5.35 -0.31
CA SER A 404 -38.41 6.62 -0.45
C SER A 404 -38.27 7.56 0.75
N ASP A 405 -38.44 7.02 1.95
CA ASP A 405 -38.40 7.81 3.20
C ASP A 405 -36.97 8.30 3.48
N ALA A 406 -35.97 7.45 3.31
CA ALA A 406 -34.56 7.81 3.47
C ALA A 406 -34.15 8.92 2.49
N LYS A 407 -34.53 8.78 1.20
CA LYS A 407 -34.28 9.79 0.17
C LYS A 407 -34.90 11.14 0.53
N GLN A 408 -36.17 11.13 1.00
CA GLN A 408 -36.85 12.36 1.40
C GLN A 408 -36.19 13.07 2.58
N VAL A 409 -35.79 12.31 3.62
CA VAL A 409 -35.13 12.90 4.80
C VAL A 409 -33.77 13.46 4.42
N ILE A 410 -32.98 12.74 3.62
CA ILE A 410 -31.68 13.21 3.11
C ILE A 410 -31.85 14.48 2.26
N GLN A 411 -32.86 14.53 1.39
CA GLN A 411 -33.15 15.73 0.60
C GLN A 411 -33.49 16.93 1.49
N LYS A 412 -34.29 16.74 2.54
CA LYS A 412 -34.62 17.79 3.50
C LYS A 412 -33.36 18.29 4.23
N ALA A 413 -32.49 17.37 4.65
CA ALA A 413 -31.21 17.69 5.30
C ALA A 413 -30.31 18.52 4.37
N LEU A 414 -30.15 18.12 3.12
CA LEU A 414 -29.37 18.84 2.12
C LEU A 414 -29.90 20.23 1.85
N ASN A 415 -31.21 20.39 1.69
CA ASN A 415 -31.83 21.69 1.49
C ASN A 415 -31.61 22.62 2.67
N TYR A 416 -31.70 22.08 3.89
CA TYR A 416 -31.46 22.83 5.11
C TYR A 416 -30.02 23.31 5.21
N TYR A 417 -29.03 22.46 4.92
CA TYR A 417 -27.63 22.82 4.94
C TYR A 417 -27.24 23.82 3.84
N LYS A 418 -27.79 23.67 2.64
CA LYS A 418 -27.60 24.64 1.56
C LYS A 418 -28.14 26.05 1.93
N MET A 419 -29.28 26.09 2.58
CA MET A 419 -29.84 27.38 3.06
C MET A 419 -28.98 28.01 4.15
N GLN A 420 -28.40 27.23 5.06
CA GLN A 420 -27.48 27.77 6.09
C GLN A 420 -26.24 28.39 5.45
N LYS A 421 -25.64 27.73 4.48
CA LYS A 421 -24.50 28.27 3.71
C LYS A 421 -24.86 29.59 3.01
N LEU A 422 -26.04 29.67 2.41
CA LEU A 422 -26.53 30.89 1.77
C LEU A 422 -26.71 32.05 2.78
N TYR A 423 -27.19 31.76 4.01
CA TYR A 423 -27.30 32.74 5.05
C TYR A 423 -25.94 33.30 5.49
N GLU A 424 -24.93 32.42 5.63
CA GLU A 424 -23.54 32.83 5.92
C GLU A 424 -22.97 33.72 4.81
N GLU A 425 -23.16 33.36 3.55
CA GLU A 425 -22.72 34.16 2.38
C GLU A 425 -23.39 35.53 2.33
N LYS A 426 -24.61 35.65 2.84
CA LYS A 426 -25.35 36.92 2.95
C LYS A 426 -25.09 37.67 4.24
N GLY A 427 -24.13 37.21 5.08
CA GLY A 427 -23.74 37.89 6.32
C GLY A 427 -24.74 37.74 7.47
N VAL A 428 -25.74 36.86 7.36
CA VAL A 428 -26.69 36.56 8.43
C VAL A 428 -26.05 35.53 9.37
N LYS A 429 -25.56 35.96 10.52
CA LYS A 429 -25.04 35.04 11.54
C LYS A 429 -26.18 34.21 12.14
N ARG A 430 -26.18 32.91 11.88
CA ARG A 430 -27.01 31.92 12.57
C ARG A 430 -26.11 30.81 13.06
N ASP A 431 -26.45 30.19 14.19
CA ASP A 431 -25.74 29.04 14.68
C ASP A 431 -25.89 27.90 13.66
N ARG A 432 -24.78 27.25 13.30
CA ARG A 432 -24.82 26.05 12.46
C ARG A 432 -25.51 24.93 13.23
N PRO A 433 -26.56 24.31 12.68
CA PRO A 433 -27.18 23.16 13.32
C PRO A 433 -26.24 21.98 13.32
N ALA A 434 -26.40 21.12 14.32
CA ALA A 434 -25.70 19.83 14.30
C ALA A 434 -26.11 19.02 13.06
N MET A 435 -25.11 18.44 12.37
CA MET A 435 -25.34 17.66 11.13
C MET A 435 -25.47 16.15 11.38
N HIS A 436 -25.50 15.73 12.66
CA HIS A 436 -25.49 14.32 13.00
C HIS A 436 -26.83 13.65 12.78
N MET A 437 -26.80 12.36 12.42
CA MET A 437 -27.96 11.59 12.00
C MET A 437 -28.04 10.22 12.68
N VAL A 438 -29.24 9.64 12.68
CA VAL A 438 -29.48 8.26 13.04
C VAL A 438 -30.12 7.52 11.86
N PHE A 439 -29.53 6.40 11.45
CA PHE A 439 -30.03 5.50 10.44
C PHE A 439 -30.62 4.25 11.08
N THR A 440 -31.93 4.07 11.00
CA THR A 440 -32.62 2.92 11.59
C THR A 440 -33.18 1.99 10.53
N GLY A 441 -32.99 0.69 10.67
CA GLY A 441 -33.53 -0.31 9.74
C GLY A 441 -32.86 -1.67 9.91
N ASN A 442 -33.47 -2.68 9.32
CA ASN A 442 -33.01 -4.07 9.35
C ASN A 442 -31.71 -4.27 8.55
N PRO A 443 -31.01 -5.40 8.69
CA PRO A 443 -29.81 -5.70 7.92
C PRO A 443 -30.09 -5.73 6.42
N GLY A 444 -29.12 -5.30 5.62
CA GLY A 444 -29.22 -5.33 4.15
C GLY A 444 -30.16 -4.30 3.52
N THR A 445 -30.63 -3.29 4.28
CA THR A 445 -31.43 -2.16 3.78
C THR A 445 -30.60 -1.01 3.20
N ALA A 446 -29.33 -1.25 2.89
CA ALA A 446 -28.38 -0.32 2.25
C ALA A 446 -27.97 0.91 3.10
N LYS A 447 -28.05 0.88 4.43
CA LYS A 447 -27.65 2.00 5.32
C LYS A 447 -26.25 2.52 5.03
N THR A 448 -25.24 1.66 5.03
CA THR A 448 -23.83 2.03 4.78
C THR A 448 -23.62 2.60 3.38
N THR A 449 -24.29 2.02 2.37
CA THR A 449 -24.22 2.51 0.97
C THR A 449 -24.76 3.93 0.86
N VAL A 450 -25.91 4.20 1.49
CA VAL A 450 -26.52 5.53 1.51
C VAL A 450 -25.66 6.52 2.31
N ALA A 451 -25.06 6.12 3.42
CA ALA A 451 -24.14 6.96 4.17
C ALA A 451 -22.92 7.37 3.33
N ARG A 452 -22.38 6.46 2.52
CA ARG A 452 -21.26 6.74 1.60
C ARG A 452 -21.67 7.72 0.49
N LEU A 453 -22.85 7.53 -0.11
CA LEU A 453 -23.38 8.48 -1.08
C LEU A 453 -23.64 9.85 -0.45
N PHE A 454 -24.18 9.88 0.76
CA PHE A 454 -24.42 11.13 1.51
C PHE A 454 -23.10 11.90 1.77
N ALA A 455 -22.04 11.22 2.17
CA ALA A 455 -20.74 11.85 2.35
C ALA A 455 -20.21 12.48 1.06
N ARG A 456 -20.36 11.81 -0.09
CA ARG A 456 -20.01 12.34 -1.42
C ARG A 456 -20.89 13.53 -1.81
N ILE A 457 -22.19 13.45 -1.58
CA ILE A 457 -23.14 14.56 -1.84
C ILE A 457 -22.77 15.79 -1.02
N MET A 458 -22.42 15.63 0.26
CA MET A 458 -21.99 16.71 1.14
C MET A 458 -20.73 17.39 0.61
N LYS A 459 -19.75 16.63 0.12
CA LYS A 459 -18.55 17.15 -0.55
C LYS A 459 -18.88 17.90 -1.84
N GLU A 460 -19.68 17.30 -2.73
CA GLU A 460 -20.08 17.88 -4.02
C GLU A 460 -20.80 19.23 -3.85
N ASN A 461 -21.51 19.40 -2.72
CA ASN A 461 -22.19 20.66 -2.37
C ASN A 461 -21.31 21.60 -1.53
N GLY A 462 -20.03 21.28 -1.29
CA GLY A 462 -19.10 22.11 -0.53
C GLY A 462 -19.47 22.26 0.95
N LEU A 463 -20.20 21.27 1.51
CA LEU A 463 -20.61 21.23 2.92
C LEU A 463 -19.59 20.49 3.80
N LEU A 464 -18.85 19.53 3.20
CA LEU A 464 -17.72 18.85 3.80
C LEU A 464 -16.51 18.96 2.87
N SER A 465 -15.31 19.07 3.43
CA SER A 465 -14.09 19.31 2.66
C SER A 465 -13.58 18.06 1.91
N LYS A 466 -13.67 16.87 2.52
CA LYS A 466 -13.13 15.62 1.96
C LYS A 466 -14.22 14.66 1.48
N GLY A 467 -15.33 14.53 2.23
CA GLY A 467 -16.46 13.65 1.87
C GLY A 467 -16.16 12.15 1.96
N GLN A 468 -15.15 11.75 2.77
CA GLN A 468 -14.89 10.34 3.09
C GLN A 468 -15.89 9.82 4.12
N LEU A 469 -16.13 8.49 4.09
CA LEU A 469 -16.87 7.76 5.11
C LEU A 469 -15.88 6.93 5.94
N ILE A 470 -15.84 7.16 7.25
CA ILE A 470 -15.11 6.32 8.20
C ILE A 470 -16.11 5.41 8.90
N GLU A 471 -16.08 4.14 8.59
CA GLU A 471 -16.96 3.11 9.15
C GLU A 471 -16.29 2.49 10.39
N VAL A 472 -17.01 2.48 11.52
CA VAL A 472 -16.51 1.94 12.78
C VAL A 472 -17.60 1.15 13.50
N GLY A 473 -17.19 0.07 14.16
CA GLY A 473 -18.02 -0.67 15.08
C GLY A 473 -17.55 -0.50 16.53
N ARG A 474 -18.19 -1.21 17.45
CA ARG A 474 -17.80 -1.20 18.88
C ARG A 474 -16.33 -1.54 19.09
N ALA A 475 -15.81 -2.58 18.42
CA ALA A 475 -14.42 -3.02 18.55
C ALA A 475 -13.40 -1.96 18.16
N ASP A 476 -13.79 -1.02 17.30
CA ASP A 476 -12.97 0.09 16.84
C ASP A 476 -12.99 1.32 17.78
N LEU A 477 -13.96 1.40 18.68
CA LEU A 477 -14.18 2.54 19.56
C LEU A 477 -13.78 2.26 21.00
N VAL A 478 -13.94 1.01 21.46
CA VAL A 478 -13.65 0.60 22.82
C VAL A 478 -12.22 0.08 22.94
N GLY A 479 -11.43 0.70 23.81
CA GLY A 479 -10.04 0.29 24.07
C GLY A 479 -9.95 -1.07 24.78
N LYS A 480 -8.88 -1.82 24.53
CA LYS A 480 -8.59 -3.10 25.19
C LYS A 480 -8.16 -2.97 26.67
N TYR A 481 -7.71 -1.79 27.06
CA TYR A 481 -7.21 -1.49 28.40
C TYR A 481 -7.90 -0.25 28.98
N VAL A 482 -7.89 -0.13 30.30
CA VAL A 482 -8.44 1.04 31.03
C VAL A 482 -7.74 2.32 30.53
N GLY A 483 -8.52 3.36 30.19
CA GLY A 483 -8.01 4.66 29.73
C GLY A 483 -7.67 4.75 28.24
N TRP A 484 -7.86 3.67 27.45
CA TRP A 484 -7.58 3.68 26.03
C TRP A 484 -8.79 4.03 25.16
N THR A 485 -9.99 3.97 25.72
CA THR A 485 -11.23 4.24 24.98
C THR A 485 -11.31 5.67 24.47
N ALA A 486 -11.06 6.67 25.34
CA ALA A 486 -11.13 8.07 24.96
C ALA A 486 -10.09 8.46 23.88
N PRO A 487 -8.80 8.08 23.95
CA PRO A 487 -7.84 8.29 22.86
C PRO A 487 -8.26 7.61 21.55
N THR A 488 -8.80 6.39 21.60
CA THR A 488 -9.27 5.65 20.42
C THR A 488 -10.41 6.38 19.73
N VAL A 489 -11.43 6.81 20.47
CA VAL A 489 -12.55 7.61 19.94
C VAL A 489 -12.04 8.90 19.30
N LYS A 490 -11.18 9.66 19.99
CA LYS A 490 -10.59 10.91 19.45
C LYS A 490 -9.82 10.68 18.15
N SER A 491 -9.10 9.57 18.06
CA SER A 491 -8.39 9.17 16.84
C SER A 491 -9.36 8.96 15.66
N LYS A 492 -10.51 8.30 15.90
CA LYS A 492 -11.53 8.08 14.86
C LYS A 492 -12.19 9.38 14.41
N PHE A 493 -12.49 10.30 15.33
CA PHE A 493 -12.98 11.62 14.97
C PHE A 493 -11.96 12.42 14.16
N LYS A 494 -10.69 12.37 14.53
CA LYS A 494 -9.60 13.01 13.78
C LYS A 494 -9.48 12.44 12.35
N ALA A 495 -9.64 11.14 12.19
CA ALA A 495 -9.67 10.49 10.87
C ALA A 495 -10.89 10.89 10.04
N ALA A 496 -12.03 11.20 10.67
CA ALA A 496 -13.26 11.61 10.02
C ALA A 496 -13.34 13.10 9.69
N LEU A 497 -12.34 13.91 10.05
CA LEU A 497 -12.34 15.36 9.80
C LEU A 497 -12.55 15.68 8.31
N GLY A 498 -13.55 16.49 8.03
CA GLY A 498 -13.99 16.86 6.68
C GLY A 498 -14.87 15.81 5.99
N GLY A 499 -15.32 14.78 6.72
CA GLY A 499 -16.12 13.67 6.22
C GLY A 499 -17.19 13.18 7.18
N VAL A 500 -17.55 11.92 7.07
CA VAL A 500 -18.62 11.27 7.84
C VAL A 500 -18.03 10.14 8.70
N LEU A 501 -18.33 10.14 10.00
CA LEU A 501 -18.08 9.02 10.90
C LEU A 501 -19.36 8.17 11.01
N PHE A 502 -19.33 6.95 10.47
CA PHE A 502 -20.44 6.02 10.50
C PHE A 502 -20.22 4.96 11.57
N ILE A 503 -21.06 4.96 12.58
CA ILE A 503 -20.99 4.01 13.70
C ILE A 503 -22.07 2.95 13.51
N ASP A 504 -21.65 1.77 13.02
CA ASP A 504 -22.58 0.66 12.82
C ASP A 504 -22.86 -0.09 14.12
N GLU A 505 -24.09 -0.60 14.24
CA GLU A 505 -24.58 -1.27 15.44
C GLU A 505 -24.31 -0.47 16.74
N ALA A 506 -24.53 0.86 16.68
CA ALA A 506 -24.18 1.79 17.77
C ALA A 506 -24.74 1.39 19.14
N TYR A 507 -25.87 0.70 19.17
CA TYR A 507 -26.48 0.16 20.38
C TYR A 507 -25.57 -0.84 21.12
N SER A 508 -24.65 -1.49 20.42
CA SER A 508 -23.69 -2.42 21.02
C SER A 508 -22.76 -1.75 22.04
N LEU A 509 -22.61 -0.43 21.98
CA LEU A 509 -21.85 0.35 22.98
C LEU A 509 -22.49 0.33 24.37
N VAL A 510 -23.81 0.07 24.49
CA VAL A 510 -24.55 0.05 25.77
C VAL A 510 -25.01 -1.35 26.21
N GLU A 511 -24.71 -2.40 25.45
CA GLU A 511 -25.13 -3.78 25.75
C GLU A 511 -24.19 -4.52 26.71
N ASP A 512 -23.10 -3.91 27.23
CA ASP A 512 -22.18 -4.54 28.17
C ASP A 512 -22.78 -4.74 29.55
N ARG A 513 -22.57 -5.92 30.10
CA ARG A 513 -22.96 -6.26 31.50
C ARG A 513 -22.17 -5.46 32.55
N ASP A 514 -20.95 -4.98 32.19
CA ASP A 514 -20.07 -4.22 33.10
C ASP A 514 -20.06 -2.70 32.85
N GLY A 515 -20.76 -2.18 31.83
CA GLY A 515 -21.11 -0.77 31.58
C GLY A 515 -19.99 0.28 31.43
N LEU A 516 -18.81 0.02 31.99
CA LEU A 516 -17.78 1.03 32.21
C LEU A 516 -17.12 1.57 30.94
N TYR A 517 -16.79 0.71 29.98
CA TYR A 517 -16.03 1.13 28.79
C TYR A 517 -16.91 1.73 27.68
N GLY A 518 -18.14 1.24 27.57
CA GLY A 518 -19.11 1.74 26.60
C GLY A 518 -19.58 3.14 26.94
N ASP A 519 -19.83 3.43 28.22
CA ASP A 519 -20.21 4.77 28.70
C ASP A 519 -19.07 5.79 28.50
N GLU A 520 -17.80 5.39 28.69
CA GLU A 520 -16.63 6.23 28.39
C GLU A 520 -16.57 6.57 26.88
N ALA A 521 -16.82 5.57 26.02
CA ALA A 521 -16.84 5.79 24.57
C ALA A 521 -17.94 6.79 24.18
N ILE A 522 -19.16 6.61 24.69
CA ILE A 522 -20.31 7.48 24.40
C ILE A 522 -20.06 8.91 24.89
N ASN A 523 -19.58 9.08 26.12
CA ASN A 523 -19.27 10.40 26.67
C ASN A 523 -18.21 11.11 25.82
N THR A 524 -17.19 10.40 25.39
CA THR A 524 -16.16 10.94 24.52
C THR A 524 -16.72 11.28 23.13
N ILE A 525 -17.59 10.42 22.55
CA ILE A 525 -18.27 10.69 21.28
C ILE A 525 -19.08 11.98 21.39
N VAL A 526 -19.89 12.15 22.45
CA VAL A 526 -20.70 13.36 22.66
C VAL A 526 -19.83 14.62 22.73
N GLN A 527 -18.68 14.53 23.41
CA GLN A 527 -17.72 15.62 23.49
C GLN A 527 -17.11 15.97 22.13
N GLU A 528 -16.67 14.96 21.40
CA GLU A 528 -16.05 15.17 20.07
C GLU A 528 -17.06 15.60 19.00
N MET A 529 -18.33 15.20 19.09
CA MET A 529 -19.41 15.72 18.25
C MET A 529 -19.58 17.23 18.41
N GLU A 530 -19.40 17.77 19.61
CA GLU A 530 -19.45 19.20 19.85
C GLU A 530 -18.17 19.91 19.39
N ASN A 531 -16.99 19.34 19.67
CA ASN A 531 -15.70 19.89 19.30
C ASN A 531 -15.52 20.00 17.77
N HIS A 532 -16.11 19.07 17.02
CA HIS A 532 -15.97 18.94 15.55
C HIS A 532 -17.30 19.08 14.80
N ARG A 533 -18.27 19.79 15.40
CA ARG A 533 -19.64 19.93 14.86
C ARG A 533 -19.72 20.49 13.44
N ASP A 534 -18.73 21.28 13.04
CA ASP A 534 -18.68 21.93 11.73
C ASP A 534 -17.94 21.11 10.67
N ASP A 535 -17.11 20.17 11.10
CA ASP A 535 -16.17 19.44 10.23
C ASP A 535 -16.48 17.95 10.09
N VAL A 536 -17.30 17.38 11.01
CA VAL A 536 -17.60 15.94 11.01
C VAL A 536 -19.09 15.71 11.16
N VAL A 537 -19.65 14.90 10.26
CA VAL A 537 -20.99 14.36 10.43
C VAL A 537 -20.90 12.98 11.08
N VAL A 538 -21.59 12.78 12.19
CA VAL A 538 -21.69 11.45 12.83
C VAL A 538 -23.04 10.82 12.44
N ILE A 539 -22.98 9.59 11.93
CA ILE A 539 -24.17 8.79 11.61
C ILE A 539 -24.14 7.54 12.49
N PHE A 540 -25.13 7.41 13.37
CA PHE A 540 -25.35 6.20 14.16
C PHE A 540 -26.30 5.28 13.42
N ALA A 541 -25.92 4.01 13.24
CA ALA A 541 -26.75 3.04 12.53
C ALA A 541 -27.08 1.83 13.42
N GLY A 542 -28.26 1.24 13.21
CA GLY A 542 -28.66 0.04 13.91
C GLY A 542 -30.12 -0.34 13.70
N TYR A 543 -30.58 -1.36 14.42
CA TYR A 543 -31.95 -1.84 14.43
C TYR A 543 -32.88 -0.81 15.11
N PRO A 544 -34.11 -0.59 14.60
CA PRO A 544 -35.02 0.45 15.10
C PRO A 544 -35.23 0.38 16.63
N ASP A 545 -35.66 -0.76 17.16
CA ASP A 545 -35.99 -0.94 18.56
C ASP A 545 -34.75 -0.75 19.49
N LYS A 546 -33.59 -1.27 19.05
CA LYS A 546 -32.35 -1.16 19.80
C LYS A 546 -31.81 0.28 19.78
N MET A 547 -31.93 0.98 18.65
CA MET A 547 -31.49 2.38 18.52
C MET A 547 -32.35 3.32 19.35
N GLU A 548 -33.66 3.07 19.49
CA GLU A 548 -34.51 3.84 20.36
C GLU A 548 -34.06 3.70 21.84
N GLY A 549 -33.80 2.49 22.29
CA GLY A 549 -33.25 2.22 23.62
C GLY A 549 -31.89 2.86 23.86
N PHE A 550 -31.01 2.87 22.86
CA PHE A 550 -29.71 3.53 22.87
C PHE A 550 -29.82 5.05 23.07
N LEU A 551 -30.71 5.69 22.32
CA LEU A 551 -30.94 7.13 22.40
C LEU A 551 -31.64 7.56 23.70
N GLN A 552 -32.53 6.73 24.26
CA GLN A 552 -33.20 6.98 25.54
C GLN A 552 -32.19 6.97 26.71
N LYS A 553 -31.21 6.09 26.68
CA LYS A 553 -30.15 6.01 27.71
C LYS A 553 -29.19 7.20 27.66
N ASN A 554 -29.10 7.90 26.54
CA ASN A 554 -28.10 8.96 26.30
C ASN A 554 -28.76 10.27 25.82
N PRO A 555 -29.34 11.09 26.74
CA PRO A 555 -30.02 12.34 26.36
C PRO A 555 -29.10 13.34 25.67
N GLY A 556 -27.79 13.30 25.97
CA GLY A 556 -26.77 14.14 25.32
C GLY A 556 -26.59 13.84 23.84
N LEU A 557 -26.68 12.57 23.42
CA LEU A 557 -26.70 12.17 22.01
C LEU A 557 -28.00 12.61 21.34
N ARG A 558 -29.13 12.35 21.97
CA ARG A 558 -30.45 12.67 21.41
C ARG A 558 -30.60 14.14 21.05
N SER A 559 -30.10 15.04 21.89
CA SER A 559 -30.18 16.49 21.66
C SER A 559 -29.31 17.00 20.49
N ARG A 560 -28.27 16.22 20.08
CA ARG A 560 -27.33 16.57 19.00
C ARG A 560 -27.65 15.93 17.65
N ILE A 561 -28.60 15.01 17.62
CA ILE A 561 -29.04 14.34 16.40
C ILE A 561 -30.17 15.13 15.76
N ALA A 562 -29.91 15.67 14.57
CA ALA A 562 -30.87 16.52 13.87
C ALA A 562 -31.85 15.72 13.00
N PHE A 563 -31.42 14.58 12.46
CA PHE A 563 -32.21 13.82 11.49
C PHE A 563 -32.25 12.33 11.83
N HIS A 564 -33.47 11.78 11.78
CA HIS A 564 -33.74 10.36 11.88
C HIS A 564 -34.13 9.84 10.49
N VAL A 565 -33.33 8.93 9.95
CA VAL A 565 -33.48 8.40 8.60
C VAL A 565 -33.92 6.94 8.69
N PRO A 566 -35.20 6.64 8.45
CA PRO A 566 -35.70 5.28 8.49
C PRO A 566 -35.39 4.55 7.17
N PHE A 567 -34.95 3.31 7.28
CA PHE A 567 -34.74 2.38 6.19
C PHE A 567 -35.74 1.24 6.35
N ALA A 568 -36.85 1.35 5.66
CA ALA A 568 -37.87 0.29 5.64
C ALA A 568 -37.36 -0.96 4.91
N ASP A 569 -37.96 -2.10 5.22
CA ASP A 569 -37.70 -3.32 4.47
C ASP A 569 -38.22 -3.19 3.04
N TYR A 570 -37.49 -3.74 2.10
CA TYR A 570 -37.87 -3.73 0.68
C TYR A 570 -39.12 -4.56 0.42
N SER A 571 -39.96 -4.14 -0.53
CA SER A 571 -41.03 -4.95 -1.05
C SER A 571 -40.50 -6.14 -1.86
N SER A 572 -41.32 -7.15 -2.13
CA SER A 572 -40.93 -8.30 -2.95
C SER A 572 -40.57 -7.88 -4.37
N GLU A 573 -41.29 -6.91 -4.92
CA GLU A 573 -40.98 -6.31 -6.22
C GLU A 573 -39.64 -5.59 -6.22
N GLU A 574 -39.36 -4.80 -5.18
CA GLU A 574 -38.06 -4.12 -5.01
C GLU A 574 -36.92 -5.11 -4.88
N LEU A 575 -37.12 -6.22 -4.14
CA LEU A 575 -36.12 -7.29 -4.02
C LEU A 575 -35.85 -7.99 -5.35
N CYS A 576 -36.89 -8.20 -6.16
CA CYS A 576 -36.73 -8.71 -7.54
C CYS A 576 -35.94 -7.73 -8.42
N CYS A 577 -36.21 -6.44 -8.30
CA CYS A 577 -35.43 -5.42 -8.99
C CYS A 577 -33.96 -5.41 -8.55
N ILE A 578 -33.70 -5.55 -7.25
CA ILE A 578 -32.34 -5.69 -6.69
C ILE A 578 -31.67 -6.96 -7.22
N ALA A 579 -32.37 -8.09 -7.28
CA ALA A 579 -31.85 -9.33 -7.84
C ALA A 579 -31.46 -9.18 -9.31
N LYS A 580 -32.32 -8.56 -10.13
CA LYS A 580 -32.02 -8.26 -11.52
C LYS A 580 -30.82 -7.32 -11.69
N LEU A 581 -30.70 -6.30 -10.85
CA LEU A 581 -29.58 -5.37 -10.87
C LEU A 581 -28.25 -6.07 -10.51
N ILE A 582 -28.24 -6.90 -9.46
CA ILE A 582 -27.07 -7.70 -9.07
C ILE A 582 -26.72 -8.69 -10.17
N GLY A 583 -27.72 -9.37 -10.76
CA GLY A 583 -27.53 -10.29 -11.88
C GLY A 583 -26.89 -9.59 -13.07
N LYS A 584 -27.46 -8.46 -13.51
CA LYS A 584 -26.93 -7.66 -14.62
C LYS A 584 -25.47 -7.25 -14.40
N ASN A 585 -25.12 -6.82 -13.18
CA ASN A 585 -23.74 -6.43 -12.83
C ASN A 585 -22.76 -7.63 -12.85
N LYS A 586 -23.27 -8.85 -12.69
CA LYS A 586 -22.50 -10.10 -12.79
C LYS A 586 -22.60 -10.79 -14.15
N GLY A 587 -23.22 -10.14 -15.15
CA GLY A 587 -23.43 -10.70 -16.49
C GLY A 587 -24.47 -11.83 -16.55
N LEU A 588 -25.41 -11.86 -15.59
CA LEU A 588 -26.46 -12.88 -15.50
C LEU A 588 -27.83 -12.28 -15.88
N SER A 589 -28.65 -13.09 -16.52
CA SER A 589 -30.08 -12.85 -16.78
C SER A 589 -30.94 -13.86 -16.03
N PHE A 590 -32.23 -13.64 -15.99
CA PHE A 590 -33.21 -14.51 -15.33
C PHE A 590 -34.32 -14.87 -16.32
N SER A 591 -34.73 -16.13 -16.36
CA SER A 591 -35.94 -16.52 -17.07
C SER A 591 -37.17 -15.93 -16.39
N GLU A 592 -38.30 -15.77 -17.13
CA GLU A 592 -39.53 -15.25 -16.55
C GLU A 592 -40.03 -16.08 -15.38
N ASP A 593 -39.98 -17.40 -15.49
CA ASP A 593 -40.36 -18.33 -14.43
C ASP A 593 -39.44 -18.21 -13.19
N ALA A 594 -38.16 -17.90 -13.39
CA ALA A 594 -37.20 -17.66 -12.30
C ALA A 594 -37.59 -16.39 -11.52
N VAL A 595 -38.01 -15.33 -12.21
CA VAL A 595 -38.45 -14.09 -11.57
C VAL A 595 -39.70 -14.32 -10.72
N VAL A 596 -40.70 -15.02 -11.25
CA VAL A 596 -41.93 -15.37 -10.48
C VAL A 596 -41.63 -16.21 -9.25
N LYS A 597 -40.69 -17.16 -9.37
CA LYS A 597 -40.26 -17.97 -8.25
C LYS A 597 -39.53 -17.14 -7.19
N LEU A 598 -38.64 -16.24 -7.60
CA LEU A 598 -37.95 -15.31 -6.69
C LEU A 598 -38.94 -14.42 -5.92
N GLU A 599 -39.95 -13.87 -6.62
CA GLU A 599 -40.96 -13.03 -5.97
C GLU A 599 -41.73 -13.81 -4.89
N THR A 600 -42.13 -15.03 -5.17
CA THR A 600 -42.80 -15.93 -4.20
C THR A 600 -41.90 -16.21 -3.00
N ILE A 601 -40.61 -16.48 -3.24
CA ILE A 601 -39.64 -16.73 -2.16
C ILE A 601 -39.43 -15.47 -1.29
N PHE A 602 -39.37 -14.29 -1.91
CA PHE A 602 -39.23 -13.04 -1.17
C PHE A 602 -40.46 -12.70 -0.35
N ASP A 603 -41.65 -12.95 -0.86
CA ASP A 603 -42.91 -12.77 -0.11
C ASP A 603 -42.97 -13.64 1.14
N LEU A 604 -42.53 -14.88 1.05
CA LEU A 604 -42.48 -15.80 2.19
C LEU A 604 -41.34 -15.39 3.19
N ALA A 605 -40.18 -14.98 2.67
CA ALA A 605 -39.04 -14.61 3.50
C ALA A 605 -39.28 -13.32 4.31
N ARG A 606 -40.00 -12.35 3.76
CA ARG A 606 -40.37 -11.10 4.44
C ARG A 606 -41.26 -11.29 5.67
N GLN A 607 -41.95 -12.40 5.78
CA GLN A 607 -42.79 -12.74 6.97
C GLN A 607 -41.94 -13.23 8.18
N GLN A 608 -40.64 -13.44 7.99
CA GLN A 608 -39.73 -13.87 9.04
C GLN A 608 -39.12 -12.67 9.78
N ASN A 609 -39.01 -12.78 11.13
CA ASN A 609 -38.48 -11.69 11.96
C ASN A 609 -37.00 -11.33 11.67
N ASP A 610 -36.21 -12.27 11.11
CA ASP A 610 -34.78 -12.09 10.83
C ASP A 610 -34.53 -11.88 9.32
N PHE A 611 -35.42 -11.22 8.61
CA PHE A 611 -35.30 -11.01 7.18
C PHE A 611 -34.11 -10.09 6.85
N GLY A 612 -33.19 -10.58 5.99
CA GLY A 612 -31.92 -9.94 5.67
C GLY A 612 -31.91 -9.02 4.45
N ASN A 613 -33.07 -8.67 3.88
CA ASN A 613 -33.21 -7.76 2.73
C ASN A 613 -32.22 -8.06 1.58
N GLY A 614 -31.43 -7.08 1.17
CA GLY A 614 -30.45 -7.23 0.10
C GLY A 614 -29.34 -8.27 0.38
N ARG A 615 -29.04 -8.60 1.65
CA ARG A 615 -28.15 -9.73 1.97
C ARG A 615 -28.81 -11.07 1.63
N TYR A 616 -30.10 -11.19 1.91
CA TYR A 616 -30.87 -12.38 1.57
C TYR A 616 -30.92 -12.59 0.06
N VAL A 617 -31.20 -11.53 -0.72
CA VAL A 617 -31.16 -11.58 -2.19
C VAL A 617 -29.80 -12.07 -2.69
N ARG A 618 -28.71 -11.54 -2.15
CA ARG A 618 -27.35 -11.94 -2.54
C ARG A 618 -27.09 -13.41 -2.27
N ASN A 619 -27.49 -13.92 -1.11
CA ASN A 619 -27.33 -15.33 -0.75
C ASN A 619 -28.12 -16.26 -1.69
N ILE A 620 -29.38 -15.90 -2.01
CA ILE A 620 -30.19 -16.67 -2.98
C ILE A 620 -29.52 -16.72 -4.35
N LEU A 621 -28.99 -15.58 -4.82
CA LEU A 621 -28.31 -15.53 -6.13
C LEU A 621 -27.01 -16.34 -6.14
N GLU A 622 -26.27 -16.39 -5.06
CA GLU A 622 -25.08 -17.22 -4.94
C GLU A 622 -25.42 -18.70 -4.96
N GLN A 623 -26.49 -19.11 -4.26
CA GLN A 623 -27.00 -20.47 -4.31
C GLN A 623 -27.51 -20.85 -5.70
N ALA A 624 -28.25 -19.96 -6.34
CA ALA A 624 -28.75 -20.18 -7.70
C ALA A 624 -27.62 -20.38 -8.71
N ARG A 625 -26.52 -19.63 -8.58
CA ARG A 625 -25.32 -19.81 -9.40
C ARG A 625 -24.66 -21.17 -9.18
N MET A 626 -24.58 -21.64 -7.92
CA MET A 626 -24.02 -22.96 -7.63
C MET A 626 -24.90 -24.08 -8.24
N SER A 627 -26.22 -23.94 -8.15
CA SER A 627 -27.16 -24.88 -8.77
C SER A 627 -27.07 -24.86 -10.31
N GLN A 628 -26.99 -23.66 -10.90
CA GLN A 628 -26.74 -23.51 -12.35
C GLN A 628 -25.46 -24.22 -12.78
N ALA A 629 -24.37 -24.01 -12.04
CA ALA A 629 -23.09 -24.66 -12.35
C ALA A 629 -23.22 -26.20 -12.29
N THR A 630 -23.91 -26.73 -11.29
CA THR A 630 -24.18 -28.18 -11.18
C THR A 630 -25.00 -28.70 -12.35
N ARG A 631 -26.06 -28.02 -12.71
CA ARG A 631 -26.90 -28.37 -13.88
C ARG A 631 -26.12 -28.38 -15.19
N LEU A 632 -25.26 -27.38 -15.39
CA LEU A 632 -24.44 -27.28 -16.60
C LEU A 632 -23.35 -28.38 -16.65
N MET A 633 -22.83 -28.81 -15.50
CA MET A 633 -21.86 -29.90 -15.41
C MET A 633 -22.48 -31.30 -15.68
N GLU A 634 -23.78 -31.44 -15.44
CA GLU A 634 -24.54 -32.66 -15.74
C GLU A 634 -25.01 -32.73 -17.20
N ALA A 635 -24.99 -31.61 -17.91
CA ALA A 635 -25.35 -31.53 -19.34
C ALA A 635 -24.16 -31.91 -20.25
N ASP A 636 -24.45 -32.33 -21.48
CA ASP A 636 -23.41 -32.58 -22.47
C ASP A 636 -22.76 -31.25 -22.90
N PHE A 637 -21.43 -31.14 -22.71
CA PHE A 637 -20.66 -29.92 -22.97
C PHE A 637 -20.84 -29.35 -24.37
N ASP A 638 -21.04 -30.21 -25.37
CA ASP A 638 -21.22 -29.80 -26.77
C ASP A 638 -22.61 -29.19 -27.02
N SER A 639 -23.56 -29.36 -26.10
CA SER A 639 -24.94 -28.84 -26.20
C SER A 639 -25.13 -27.53 -25.42
N ILE A 640 -24.18 -27.07 -24.62
CA ILE A 640 -24.30 -25.85 -23.79
C ILE A 640 -24.17 -24.60 -24.64
N THR A 641 -25.25 -23.80 -24.66
CA THR A 641 -25.26 -22.51 -25.36
C THR A 641 -24.76 -21.38 -24.44
N THR A 642 -24.34 -20.25 -25.04
CA THR A 642 -23.99 -19.04 -24.29
C THR A 642 -25.19 -18.54 -23.46
N GLU A 643 -26.40 -18.73 -23.92
CA GLU A 643 -27.63 -18.37 -23.22
C GLU A 643 -27.85 -19.21 -21.96
N ASP A 644 -27.54 -20.50 -21.99
CA ASP A 644 -27.61 -21.38 -20.82
C ASP A 644 -26.62 -21.01 -19.70
N VAL A 645 -25.45 -20.47 -20.06
CA VAL A 645 -24.42 -20.02 -19.12
C VAL A 645 -24.80 -18.69 -18.45
N VAL A 646 -25.48 -17.82 -19.19
CA VAL A 646 -25.85 -16.48 -18.70
C VAL A 646 -27.19 -16.48 -17.95
N THR A 647 -28.11 -17.42 -18.28
CA THR A 647 -29.48 -17.39 -17.76
C THR A 647 -29.69 -18.30 -16.58
N ILE A 648 -30.11 -17.73 -15.44
CA ILE A 648 -30.61 -18.47 -14.26
C ILE A 648 -32.05 -18.90 -14.53
N LYS A 649 -32.33 -20.21 -14.43
CA LYS A 649 -33.63 -20.81 -14.60
C LYS A 649 -34.33 -21.04 -13.27
N ALA A 650 -35.65 -21.25 -13.27
CA ALA A 650 -36.41 -21.51 -12.04
C ALA A 650 -35.92 -22.76 -11.28
N GLU A 651 -35.39 -23.76 -11.97
CA GLU A 651 -34.83 -24.96 -11.39
C GLU A 651 -33.53 -24.70 -10.61
N ASP A 652 -32.77 -23.65 -10.95
CA ASP A 652 -31.53 -23.26 -10.26
C ASP A 652 -31.79 -22.58 -8.92
N ILE A 653 -33.04 -22.13 -8.69
CA ILE A 653 -33.44 -21.42 -7.47
C ILE A 653 -34.01 -22.43 -6.46
N ALA A 654 -33.29 -22.68 -5.38
CA ALA A 654 -33.74 -23.57 -4.33
C ALA A 654 -34.86 -22.95 -3.49
N GLU A 655 -35.87 -23.73 -3.15
CA GLU A 655 -36.87 -23.30 -2.19
C GLU A 655 -36.25 -23.19 -0.79
N PRO A 656 -36.56 -22.13 -0.02
CA PRO A 656 -36.05 -22.00 1.33
C PRO A 656 -36.55 -23.15 2.19
N LYS A 657 -35.64 -23.93 2.77
CA LYS A 657 -35.99 -24.96 3.75
C LYS A 657 -36.70 -24.27 4.92
N ALA A 658 -37.98 -24.54 5.11
CA ALA A 658 -38.72 -24.08 6.29
C ALA A 658 -37.96 -24.53 7.55
N LYS A 659 -37.45 -23.58 8.34
CA LYS A 659 -36.95 -23.93 9.69
C LYS A 659 -38.12 -24.52 10.44
N PRO A 660 -38.00 -25.74 11.05
CA PRO A 660 -39.04 -26.27 11.87
C PRO A 660 -39.30 -25.27 13.01
N GLN A 661 -40.55 -24.83 13.14
CA GLN A 661 -40.98 -24.06 14.31
C GLN A 661 -40.64 -24.87 15.53
N GLU A 662 -39.66 -24.43 16.34
CA GLU A 662 -39.48 -24.94 17.68
C GLU A 662 -40.78 -24.67 18.46
N LYS A 663 -41.63 -25.67 18.57
CA LYS A 663 -42.76 -25.64 19.51
C LYS A 663 -42.16 -25.39 20.89
N ARG A 664 -42.35 -24.18 21.42
CA ARG A 664 -42.10 -23.89 22.84
C ARG A 664 -42.82 -24.95 23.62
N ARG A 665 -42.10 -25.92 24.18
CA ARG A 665 -42.62 -26.83 25.18
C ARG A 665 -42.93 -25.98 26.41
N ILE A 666 -44.20 -25.69 26.63
CA ILE A 666 -44.72 -25.20 27.91
C ILE A 666 -44.66 -26.40 28.82
N GLY A 667 -43.53 -26.57 29.52
CA GLY A 667 -43.38 -27.55 30.62
C GLY A 667 -43.71 -26.86 31.90
N PHE A 668 -44.86 -27.18 32.46
CA PHE A 668 -45.07 -27.01 33.90
C PHE A 668 -44.17 -28.02 34.60
N VAL A 669 -43.21 -27.54 35.38
CA VAL A 669 -42.51 -28.34 36.39
C VAL A 669 -43.33 -28.19 37.66
N ALA A 670 -43.87 -29.33 38.15
CA ALA A 670 -44.48 -29.50 39.46
C ALA A 670 -43.38 -29.50 40.55
#